data_082db1dca550a4fb18c65b4b9b5e7417
#
_entry.id   082db1dca550a4fb18c65b4b9b5e7417
#
_cell.length_a   1.000
_cell.length_b   1.000
_cell.length_c   1.000
_cell.angle_alpha   90.00
_cell.angle_beta   90.00
_cell.angle_gamma   90.00
#
_symmetry.space_group_name_H-M   'P 1'
#
loop_
_entity.id
_entity.type
_entity.pdbx_description
1 polymer ?
#
loop_
_entity_poly.entity_id
_entity_poly.type
_entity_poly.pdbx_seq_one_letter_code
_entity_poly.pdbx_strand_id
1 'polypeptide(L)'
;MCGRSAWLGPLWMCLYAAAVAASATIPMAAGASLLDGFMSPPKENYPSIWVFNLGVKSSREVITSDLEEFAKVGISSFMMIGYGASVTPSRPYGDTSLKGKMHGVLADRLRWALHEAHRLGLGVWIMLGPGGCGNSDCPPEHAQKELILTTVRAATDANGVVRVSLPKKAARETPRNKDGSPKYYWDVATLAIPAKRGAVAADEVVDVSNFLDRKSDAFAWTPPQAGEWLVIRAGAVPKIFGFAGCFIDHMSKDAFDAHWANVVTPLLEQITPEERSALVGVWCDSWEAGSINWTPGFAEEFRRRRGYEFLPMLPVKAGVRMVSEERSRKFMRDWNVTVGELIAENHYAHQKEVANRHGLLSSTEGCGPHLHHGDARMIQGRADVAMGEFWMPSPHRPEDSQRFMLRDSATAAHVYGINTVESEAFTTMGTHWEESAAMFKPCADRAFCEGLTRVCYHGMLMSINPDELPGDTRRAGAYYSPKVTWWKYSAPMNLYYARCSWMLSRGRFAADCLLYAGDAIDLFLGMKRPNDGLGPGYDYDLCPTEILLRARVEDGDIVLPSGMRYKTLFLSDLNPAVARMAPGRLKPLKKPLPPVHHPIPPEAEQKLAQLEQAGATILRTRAEMTHFLATKGLPPDFHARRGQPLDPLPIDWIHRIVPEGDVYFVCNQTNIAVRFAAEFRQKPVGRVELWDAVYGTREKADVVFDGMVTSVPLQLPANGSIFIVFLNKSSAAEIAAPEMLGGKRTTVPLNGVWQVKFDSKWGGPEKPVEFPELIDWTEHPNSGIRYYSGTAVYRLEFDAPKGYDVDKPVTIDLCDLRDLAQVTLNGEDVGVAWTPPYAVKAPRLKARGNVLDVSVVNLWMNRLIRDAELPPSEQLTKTNKNPFKADHRLSRSGLYGPVTLSY
;
A
#
# COMPACT_ATOMS: atom_id res chain seq x y z
N MET A 1 -14.50 43.72 -49.11
CA MET A 1 -15.04 42.43 -49.49
C MET A 1 -14.66 41.40 -48.44
N CYS A 2 -15.65 40.77 -47.88
CA CYS A 2 -15.57 39.86 -46.75
C CYS A 2 -14.70 38.62 -46.99
N GLY A 3 -13.83 38.27 -46.08
CA GLY A 3 -13.18 36.97 -45.97
C GLY A 3 -13.33 36.44 -44.57
N ARG A 4 -14.17 35.42 -44.40
CA ARG A 4 -14.55 34.70 -43.17
C ARG A 4 -13.36 34.00 -42.56
N SER A 5 -13.03 34.29 -41.31
CA SER A 5 -12.22 33.45 -40.45
C SER A 5 -13.08 32.32 -39.86
N ALA A 6 -12.82 31.07 -40.27
CA ALA A 6 -13.44 29.91 -39.69
C ALA A 6 -12.77 29.52 -38.38
N TRP A 7 -13.55 29.45 -37.33
CA TRP A 7 -13.17 28.83 -36.02
C TRP A 7 -13.01 27.33 -36.19
N LEU A 8 -11.83 26.84 -35.95
CA LEU A 8 -11.57 25.43 -35.67
C LEU A 8 -11.45 25.27 -34.16
N GLY A 9 -12.55 25.04 -33.51
CA GLY A 9 -12.66 24.53 -32.13
C GLY A 9 -12.99 23.04 -32.19
N PRO A 10 -13.04 22.33 -31.12
CA PRO A 10 -12.16 21.31 -30.56
C PRO A 10 -12.50 19.89 -31.03
N LEU A 11 -11.82 19.40 -32.05
CA LEU A 11 -11.89 17.99 -32.49
C LEU A 11 -11.00 17.03 -31.68
N TRP A 12 -10.18 17.53 -30.74
CA TRP A 12 -9.26 16.71 -29.94
C TRP A 12 -9.88 16.09 -28.69
N MET A 13 -11.04 16.57 -28.24
CA MET A 13 -11.75 15.97 -27.08
C MET A 13 -12.44 14.63 -27.42
N CYS A 14 -12.75 14.34 -28.67
CA CYS A 14 -13.46 13.10 -29.02
C CYS A 14 -12.52 11.89 -29.24
N LEU A 15 -11.24 12.08 -29.50
CA LEU A 15 -10.29 10.97 -29.68
C LEU A 15 -9.77 10.39 -28.37
N TYR A 16 -9.79 11.15 -27.27
CA TYR A 16 -9.42 10.63 -25.94
C TYR A 16 -10.53 9.78 -25.29
N ALA A 17 -11.79 10.00 -25.66
CA ALA A 17 -12.92 9.24 -25.13
C ALA A 17 -13.03 7.81 -25.70
N ALA A 18 -12.39 7.52 -26.83
CA ALA A 18 -12.41 6.18 -27.44
C ALA A 18 -11.26 5.26 -26.97
N ALA A 19 -10.20 5.82 -26.37
CA ALA A 19 -9.04 5.05 -25.89
C ALA A 19 -9.17 4.57 -24.44
N VAL A 20 -10.17 5.02 -23.68
CA VAL A 20 -10.39 4.62 -22.29
C VAL A 20 -11.20 3.31 -22.15
N ALA A 21 -11.67 2.73 -23.24
CA ALA A 21 -12.57 1.56 -23.22
C ALA A 21 -11.86 0.18 -23.22
N ALA A 22 -10.54 0.13 -23.07
CA ALA A 22 -9.82 -1.14 -22.90
C ALA A 22 -8.81 -1.00 -21.76
N SER A 23 -9.28 -0.80 -20.54
CA SER A 23 -8.48 -1.15 -19.35
C SER A 23 -8.21 -2.63 -19.45
N ALA A 24 -6.94 -3.02 -19.57
CA ALA A 24 -6.52 -4.40 -19.32
C ALA A 24 -6.76 -4.66 -17.83
N THR A 25 -7.99 -5.01 -17.48
CA THR A 25 -8.29 -5.56 -16.15
C THR A 25 -7.51 -6.85 -16.06
N ILE A 26 -6.87 -7.11 -14.93
CA ILE A 26 -6.45 -8.49 -14.59
C ILE A 26 -7.68 -9.33 -14.90
N PRO A 27 -7.61 -10.30 -15.81
CA PRO A 27 -8.79 -11.08 -16.15
C PRO A 27 -9.21 -11.81 -14.88
N MET A 28 -10.19 -11.25 -14.17
CA MET A 28 -10.88 -11.99 -13.11
C MET A 28 -11.55 -13.16 -13.80
N ALA A 29 -11.43 -14.35 -13.23
CA ALA A 29 -12.04 -15.56 -13.77
C ALA A 29 -13.50 -15.27 -14.13
N ALA A 30 -13.73 -14.99 -15.41
CA ALA A 30 -15.05 -14.63 -15.93
C ALA A 30 -15.91 -15.89 -15.84
N GLY A 31 -16.85 -15.91 -14.90
CA GLY A 31 -17.84 -16.96 -14.75
C GLY A 31 -17.91 -17.67 -13.40
N ALA A 32 -16.95 -17.52 -12.49
CA ALA A 32 -17.05 -18.11 -11.16
C ALA A 32 -18.10 -17.35 -10.30
N SER A 33 -19.04 -18.08 -9.68
CA SER A 33 -19.97 -17.48 -8.72
C SER A 33 -19.24 -16.93 -7.50
N LEU A 34 -19.91 -16.03 -6.76
CA LEU A 34 -19.36 -15.51 -5.51
C LEU A 34 -18.93 -16.63 -4.56
N LEU A 35 -19.75 -17.70 -4.48
CA LEU A 35 -19.47 -18.84 -3.62
C LEU A 35 -18.29 -19.68 -4.12
N ASP A 36 -18.25 -20.01 -5.41
CA ASP A 36 -17.17 -20.85 -5.94
C ASP A 36 -15.80 -20.24 -5.70
N GLY A 37 -15.66 -18.94 -5.96
CA GLY A 37 -14.41 -18.24 -5.72
C GLY A 37 -14.12 -17.99 -4.23
N PHE A 38 -15.13 -17.95 -3.36
CA PHE A 38 -14.89 -17.94 -1.93
C PHE A 38 -14.36 -19.29 -1.44
N MET A 39 -14.93 -20.39 -1.92
CA MET A 39 -14.49 -21.74 -1.54
C MET A 39 -13.12 -22.08 -2.12
N SER A 40 -12.88 -21.71 -3.39
CA SER A 40 -11.65 -21.95 -4.14
C SER A 40 -11.21 -20.68 -4.87
N PRO A 41 -10.54 -19.75 -4.18
CA PRO A 41 -10.14 -18.49 -4.80
C PRO A 41 -9.20 -18.70 -5.98
N PRO A 42 -9.41 -17.97 -7.09
CA PRO A 42 -8.47 -17.92 -8.18
C PRO A 42 -7.06 -17.50 -7.74
N LYS A 43 -6.03 -17.98 -8.44
CA LYS A 43 -4.64 -17.78 -8.05
C LYS A 43 -4.25 -16.30 -7.93
N GLU A 44 -4.78 -15.44 -8.78
CA GLU A 44 -4.55 -13.99 -8.77
C GLU A 44 -5.04 -13.29 -7.51
N ASN A 45 -5.91 -13.92 -6.70
CA ASN A 45 -6.36 -13.40 -5.43
C ASN A 45 -5.44 -13.74 -4.25
N TYR A 46 -4.52 -14.69 -4.45
CA TYR A 46 -3.55 -15.01 -3.42
C TYR A 46 -2.51 -13.89 -3.25
N PRO A 47 -1.86 -13.79 -2.06
CA PRO A 47 -0.86 -12.77 -1.81
C PRO A 47 0.31 -12.78 -2.79
N SER A 48 0.89 -11.61 -3.01
CA SER A 48 2.20 -11.42 -3.63
C SER A 48 3.26 -11.12 -2.56
N ILE A 49 4.54 -11.12 -2.94
CA ILE A 49 5.65 -10.87 -2.03
C ILE A 49 6.78 -10.08 -2.70
N TRP A 50 7.37 -9.13 -1.99
CA TRP A 50 8.60 -8.47 -2.40
C TRP A 50 9.81 -9.36 -2.15
N VAL A 51 10.63 -9.55 -3.18
CA VAL A 51 11.86 -10.33 -3.13
C VAL A 51 13.05 -9.44 -3.38
N PHE A 52 13.92 -9.35 -2.38
CA PHE A 52 15.14 -8.57 -2.44
C PHE A 52 16.34 -9.46 -2.76
N ASN A 53 17.34 -8.90 -3.43
CA ASN A 53 18.61 -9.59 -3.76
C ASN A 53 18.44 -10.84 -4.65
N LEU A 54 17.43 -10.90 -5.50
CA LEU A 54 17.38 -11.88 -6.58
C LEU A 54 18.50 -11.49 -7.56
N GLY A 55 19.69 -11.95 -7.32
CA GLY A 55 20.81 -11.47 -8.10
C GLY A 55 22.07 -12.31 -7.96
N VAL A 56 23.21 -11.65 -8.01
CA VAL A 56 24.55 -12.22 -8.19
C VAL A 56 24.94 -13.27 -7.14
N LYS A 57 24.35 -13.21 -5.94
CA LYS A 57 24.73 -14.09 -4.82
C LYS A 57 23.90 -15.38 -4.70
N SER A 58 22.68 -15.40 -5.24
CA SER A 58 21.82 -16.59 -5.17
C SER A 58 22.14 -17.56 -6.32
N SER A 59 22.30 -18.85 -6.03
CA SER A 59 22.44 -19.87 -7.06
C SER A 59 21.08 -20.17 -7.71
N ARG A 60 21.07 -20.88 -8.86
CA ARG A 60 19.81 -21.31 -9.51
C ARG A 60 19.04 -22.28 -8.61
N GLU A 61 19.73 -23.16 -7.92
CA GLU A 61 19.15 -24.15 -7.00
C GLU A 61 18.43 -23.46 -5.82
N VAL A 62 19.03 -22.40 -5.28
CA VAL A 62 18.42 -21.59 -4.21
C VAL A 62 17.18 -20.86 -4.72
N ILE A 63 17.25 -20.25 -5.91
CA ILE A 63 16.09 -19.61 -6.53
C ILE A 63 14.95 -20.61 -6.72
N THR A 64 15.24 -21.81 -7.27
CA THR A 64 14.26 -22.88 -7.43
C THR A 64 13.62 -23.27 -6.09
N SER A 65 14.44 -23.52 -5.06
CA SER A 65 13.97 -23.91 -3.74
C SER A 65 13.06 -22.85 -3.11
N ASP A 66 13.47 -21.58 -3.13
CA ASP A 66 12.66 -20.49 -2.55
C ASP A 66 11.32 -20.30 -3.31
N LEU A 67 11.31 -20.43 -4.65
CA LEU A 67 10.08 -20.32 -5.46
C LEU A 67 9.16 -21.54 -5.27
N GLU A 68 9.69 -22.74 -5.07
CA GLU A 68 8.89 -23.91 -4.70
C GLU A 68 8.22 -23.73 -3.34
N GLU A 69 8.92 -23.14 -2.37
CA GLU A 69 8.33 -22.79 -1.08
C GLU A 69 7.18 -21.76 -1.24
N PHE A 70 7.29 -20.77 -2.15
CA PHE A 70 6.20 -19.85 -2.44
C PHE A 70 4.95 -20.59 -2.95
N ALA A 71 5.14 -21.48 -3.90
CA ALA A 71 4.02 -22.25 -4.46
C ALA A 71 3.33 -23.13 -3.39
N LYS A 72 4.10 -23.73 -2.48
CA LYS A 72 3.57 -24.58 -1.40
C LYS A 72 2.69 -23.81 -0.41
N VAL A 73 3.04 -22.57 -0.08
CA VAL A 73 2.28 -21.77 0.89
C VAL A 73 1.23 -20.86 0.26
N GLY A 74 1.07 -20.91 -1.07
CA GLY A 74 0.04 -20.12 -1.76
C GLY A 74 0.43 -18.65 -1.98
N ILE A 75 1.68 -18.34 -2.28
CA ILE A 75 2.08 -17.07 -2.89
C ILE A 75 1.78 -17.16 -4.39
N SER A 76 1.13 -16.12 -4.94
CA SER A 76 0.73 -16.10 -6.35
C SER A 76 1.76 -15.48 -7.28
N SER A 77 2.47 -14.48 -6.79
CA SER A 77 3.43 -13.72 -7.57
C SER A 77 4.49 -13.08 -6.67
N PHE A 78 5.59 -12.66 -7.26
CA PHE A 78 6.61 -11.92 -6.53
C PHE A 78 7.06 -10.68 -7.29
N MET A 79 7.37 -9.63 -6.53
CA MET A 79 7.89 -8.38 -7.02
C MET A 79 9.38 -8.31 -6.76
N MET A 80 10.18 -8.28 -7.82
CA MET A 80 11.63 -8.22 -7.70
C MET A 80 12.10 -6.82 -7.41
N ILE A 81 12.79 -6.65 -6.28
CA ILE A 81 13.41 -5.39 -5.87
C ILE A 81 14.92 -5.44 -6.16
N GLY A 82 15.44 -4.33 -6.71
CA GLY A 82 16.85 -4.19 -7.05
C GLY A 82 17.20 -4.56 -8.50
N TYR A 83 16.21 -4.94 -9.31
CA TYR A 83 16.39 -5.05 -10.74
C TYR A 83 16.60 -3.65 -11.34
N GLY A 84 17.66 -3.49 -12.14
CA GLY A 84 18.00 -2.19 -12.74
C GLY A 84 18.61 -1.16 -11.79
N ALA A 85 18.69 -1.44 -10.49
CA ALA A 85 19.40 -0.61 -9.53
C ALA A 85 20.84 -1.10 -9.35
N SER A 86 21.78 -0.26 -9.63
CA SER A 86 23.21 -0.48 -9.37
C SER A 86 23.49 -0.41 -7.87
N VAL A 87 24.10 -1.46 -7.30
CA VAL A 87 24.44 -1.51 -5.88
C VAL A 87 25.90 -1.86 -5.70
N THR A 88 26.65 -1.00 -5.00
CA THR A 88 28.07 -1.23 -4.67
C THR A 88 28.23 -2.12 -3.43
N PRO A 89 29.40 -2.78 -3.23
CA PRO A 89 29.69 -3.56 -2.02
C PRO A 89 29.63 -2.75 -0.71
N SER A 90 29.79 -1.45 -0.77
CA SER A 90 29.60 -0.52 0.37
C SER A 90 28.15 -0.09 0.57
N ARG A 91 27.25 -0.50 -0.31
CA ARG A 91 25.81 -0.23 -0.29
C ARG A 91 25.09 -1.55 -0.55
N PRO A 92 24.15 -1.98 0.29
CA PRO A 92 23.63 -3.35 0.29
C PRO A 92 22.72 -3.74 -0.91
N TYR A 93 22.70 -2.98 -2.00
CA TYR A 93 21.81 -3.21 -3.13
C TYR A 93 22.54 -3.16 -4.49
N GLY A 94 22.97 -4.32 -5.02
CA GLY A 94 23.37 -4.58 -6.40
C GLY A 94 24.84 -4.39 -6.77
N ASP A 95 25.17 -4.80 -7.97
CA ASP A 95 26.51 -4.74 -8.55
C ASP A 95 26.61 -3.59 -9.56
N THR A 96 27.48 -2.61 -9.28
CA THR A 96 27.73 -1.47 -10.17
C THR A 96 28.37 -1.85 -11.51
N SER A 97 28.88 -3.09 -11.64
CA SER A 97 29.46 -3.58 -12.90
C SER A 97 28.42 -3.73 -14.02
N LEU A 98 27.14 -3.76 -13.67
CA LEU A 98 26.06 -4.03 -14.63
C LEU A 98 25.51 -2.78 -15.32
N LYS A 99 25.90 -1.58 -14.90
CA LYS A 99 25.63 -0.29 -15.58
C LYS A 99 24.21 -0.15 -16.15
N GLY A 100 23.20 -0.55 -15.39
CA GLY A 100 21.80 -0.47 -15.81
C GLY A 100 21.39 -1.38 -16.97
N LYS A 101 22.29 -2.24 -17.47
CA LYS A 101 21.98 -3.18 -18.56
C LYS A 101 21.86 -4.60 -18.02
N MET A 102 20.92 -5.37 -18.58
CA MET A 102 20.76 -6.79 -18.28
C MET A 102 21.92 -7.61 -18.88
N HIS A 103 22.97 -7.84 -18.11
CA HIS A 103 24.14 -8.59 -18.54
C HIS A 103 24.57 -9.70 -17.55
N GLY A 104 25.20 -10.75 -18.10
CA GLY A 104 25.89 -11.76 -17.32
C GLY A 104 25.01 -12.49 -16.30
N VAL A 105 25.52 -12.61 -15.07
CA VAL A 105 24.92 -13.42 -14.00
C VAL A 105 23.51 -12.94 -13.61
N LEU A 106 23.25 -11.64 -13.60
CA LEU A 106 21.93 -11.13 -13.24
C LEU A 106 20.87 -11.49 -14.28
N ALA A 107 21.20 -11.36 -15.58
CA ALA A 107 20.32 -11.78 -16.66
C ALA A 107 20.01 -13.28 -16.57
N ASP A 108 21.04 -14.11 -16.31
CA ASP A 108 20.89 -15.53 -16.11
C ASP A 108 19.97 -15.87 -14.93
N ARG A 109 20.15 -15.23 -13.78
CA ARG A 109 19.34 -15.47 -12.58
C ARG A 109 17.89 -15.02 -12.76
N LEU A 110 17.68 -13.89 -13.42
CA LEU A 110 16.33 -13.39 -13.70
C LEU A 110 15.60 -14.32 -14.67
N ARG A 111 16.25 -14.72 -15.76
CA ARG A 111 15.66 -15.68 -16.71
C ARG A 111 15.37 -17.02 -16.04
N TRP A 112 16.26 -17.48 -15.16
CA TRP A 112 16.02 -18.69 -14.38
C TRP A 112 14.81 -18.52 -13.45
N ALA A 113 14.68 -17.38 -12.78
CA ALA A 113 13.51 -17.11 -11.94
C ALA A 113 12.19 -17.06 -12.77
N LEU A 114 12.22 -16.49 -13.98
CA LEU A 114 11.07 -16.51 -14.89
C LEU A 114 10.72 -17.93 -15.37
N HIS A 115 11.73 -18.75 -15.70
CA HIS A 115 11.56 -20.15 -16.07
C HIS A 115 10.88 -20.95 -14.94
N GLU A 116 11.42 -20.86 -13.72
CA GLU A 116 10.85 -21.53 -12.57
C GLU A 116 9.47 -20.99 -12.19
N ALA A 117 9.25 -19.67 -12.30
CA ALA A 117 7.95 -19.06 -12.10
C ALA A 117 6.90 -19.60 -13.09
N HIS A 118 7.25 -19.74 -14.38
CA HIS A 118 6.39 -20.40 -15.37
C HIS A 118 6.08 -21.85 -14.97
N ARG A 119 7.09 -22.63 -14.61
CA ARG A 119 6.95 -24.05 -14.18
C ARG A 119 5.99 -24.18 -12.98
N LEU A 120 6.08 -23.27 -12.02
CA LEU A 120 5.29 -23.25 -10.77
C LEU A 120 3.98 -22.46 -10.92
N GLY A 121 3.77 -21.85 -12.08
CA GLY A 121 2.62 -20.96 -12.35
C GLY A 121 2.62 -19.71 -11.46
N LEU A 122 3.77 -19.18 -11.08
CA LEU A 122 3.91 -17.92 -10.34
C LEU A 122 4.00 -16.73 -11.30
N GLY A 123 3.50 -15.57 -10.86
CA GLY A 123 3.67 -14.31 -11.59
C GLY A 123 4.93 -13.57 -11.14
N VAL A 124 5.55 -12.83 -12.07
CA VAL A 124 6.73 -12.01 -11.79
C VAL A 124 6.45 -10.55 -12.14
N TRP A 125 6.81 -9.64 -11.24
CA TRP A 125 6.78 -8.20 -11.45
C TRP A 125 8.19 -7.63 -11.40
N ILE A 126 8.51 -6.73 -12.31
CA ILE A 126 9.83 -6.07 -12.37
C ILE A 126 9.71 -4.65 -11.84
N MET A 127 10.57 -4.31 -10.90
CA MET A 127 10.70 -2.94 -10.41
C MET A 127 11.45 -2.09 -11.44
N LEU A 128 10.88 -0.95 -11.82
CA LEU A 128 11.54 0.00 -12.73
C LEU A 128 12.62 0.86 -12.03
N GLY A 129 12.77 0.71 -10.75
CA GLY A 129 13.75 1.38 -9.91
C GLY A 129 13.14 1.88 -8.59
N PRO A 130 13.95 2.04 -7.52
CA PRO A 130 13.47 2.57 -6.26
C PRO A 130 13.03 4.02 -6.41
N GLY A 131 11.92 4.37 -5.80
CA GLY A 131 11.41 5.73 -5.75
C GLY A 131 11.01 6.32 -7.09
N GLY A 132 10.48 5.48 -7.98
CA GLY A 132 10.00 5.93 -9.29
C GLY A 132 11.09 6.05 -10.35
N CYS A 133 11.67 4.93 -10.79
CA CYS A 133 12.61 4.85 -11.90
C CYS A 133 13.96 5.58 -11.68
N GLY A 134 14.82 5.00 -10.86
CA GLY A 134 16.20 5.44 -10.69
C GLY A 134 17.19 4.57 -11.44
N ASN A 135 18.17 5.17 -12.07
CA ASN A 135 19.28 4.48 -12.72
C ASN A 135 20.60 5.24 -12.51
N SER A 136 21.68 4.54 -12.16
CA SER A 136 23.00 5.13 -12.02
C SER A 136 23.59 5.69 -13.31
N ASP A 137 23.08 5.23 -14.46
CA ASP A 137 23.57 5.58 -15.80
C ASP A 137 22.65 6.53 -16.55
N CYS A 138 21.71 7.19 -15.85
CA CYS A 138 20.85 8.20 -16.46
C CYS A 138 21.69 9.38 -16.98
N PRO A 139 21.67 9.66 -18.30
CA PRO A 139 22.33 10.84 -18.83
C PRO A 139 21.77 12.12 -18.20
N PRO A 140 22.60 13.17 -18.00
CA PRO A 140 22.16 14.39 -17.33
C PRO A 140 20.92 15.05 -17.97
N GLU A 141 20.73 14.91 -19.27
CA GLU A 141 19.55 15.38 -20.02
C GLU A 141 18.26 14.65 -19.63
N HIS A 142 18.36 13.37 -19.25
CA HIS A 142 17.23 12.54 -18.79
C HIS A 142 17.10 12.51 -17.27
N ALA A 143 18.04 13.13 -16.53
CA ALA A 143 17.98 13.18 -15.08
C ALA A 143 16.90 14.16 -14.61
N GLN A 144 16.30 13.88 -13.45
CA GLN A 144 15.45 14.87 -12.77
C GLN A 144 16.16 16.18 -12.52
N LYS A 145 15.42 17.29 -12.56
CA LYS A 145 16.01 18.63 -12.49
C LYS A 145 15.38 19.50 -11.42
N GLU A 146 16.19 20.40 -10.90
CA GLU A 146 15.74 21.44 -9.99
C GLU A 146 16.05 22.82 -10.59
N LEU A 147 15.06 23.71 -10.58
CA LEU A 147 15.25 25.11 -10.93
C LEU A 147 15.90 25.85 -9.77
N ILE A 148 17.08 26.41 -10.03
CA ILE A 148 17.88 27.14 -9.05
C ILE A 148 17.92 28.63 -9.44
N LEU A 149 17.79 29.49 -8.43
CA LEU A 149 17.85 30.94 -8.61
C LEU A 149 19.12 31.51 -7.99
N THR A 150 19.80 32.33 -8.77
CA THR A 150 20.86 33.25 -8.29
C THR A 150 20.29 34.66 -8.30
N THR A 151 20.31 35.34 -7.17
CA THR A 151 19.72 36.66 -7.01
C THR A 151 20.81 37.65 -6.53
N VAL A 152 20.91 38.80 -7.17
CA VAL A 152 21.81 39.87 -6.77
C VAL A 152 21.08 41.21 -6.84
N ARG A 153 21.20 42.02 -5.78
CA ARG A 153 20.75 43.42 -5.80
C ARG A 153 21.89 44.33 -6.17
N ALA A 154 21.67 45.28 -7.08
CA ALA A 154 22.66 46.28 -7.49
C ALA A 154 21.97 47.55 -7.92
N ALA A 155 22.60 48.66 -7.62
CA ALA A 155 22.25 49.96 -8.15
C ALA A 155 22.93 50.20 -9.51
N THR A 156 22.38 51.11 -10.30
CA THR A 156 23.07 51.66 -11.50
C THR A 156 24.34 52.36 -11.10
N ASP A 157 25.44 52.15 -11.87
CA ASP A 157 26.68 52.86 -11.73
C ASP A 157 26.58 54.33 -12.27
N ALA A 158 27.67 55.10 -12.25
CA ALA A 158 27.71 56.47 -12.75
C ALA A 158 27.35 56.58 -14.25
N ASN A 159 27.48 55.50 -15.01
CA ASN A 159 27.12 55.42 -16.43
C ASN A 159 25.69 54.87 -16.63
N GLY A 160 24.89 54.72 -15.56
CA GLY A 160 23.54 54.22 -15.65
C GLY A 160 23.45 52.71 -15.89
N VAL A 161 24.51 51.92 -15.68
CA VAL A 161 24.59 50.48 -15.98
C VAL A 161 24.54 49.68 -14.68
N VAL A 162 23.75 48.65 -14.66
CA VAL A 162 23.78 47.60 -13.61
C VAL A 162 24.81 46.55 -14.00
N ARG A 163 25.87 46.40 -13.18
CA ARG A 163 26.94 45.40 -13.38
C ARG A 163 27.03 44.49 -12.20
N VAL A 164 26.88 43.18 -12.43
CA VAL A 164 26.96 42.15 -11.38
C VAL A 164 27.56 40.87 -11.94
N SER A 165 28.00 39.99 -11.04
CA SER A 165 28.27 38.58 -11.36
C SER A 165 27.10 37.74 -10.89
N LEU A 166 26.64 36.84 -11.77
CA LEU A 166 25.52 35.93 -11.53
C LEU A 166 26.01 34.48 -11.65
N PRO A 167 26.77 33.97 -10.67
CA PRO A 167 27.38 32.63 -10.78
C PRO A 167 26.31 31.54 -10.83
N LYS A 168 26.62 30.47 -11.57
CA LYS A 168 25.84 29.25 -11.63
C LYS A 168 25.83 28.61 -10.24
N LYS A 169 24.66 28.42 -9.66
CA LYS A 169 24.52 27.73 -8.38
C LYS A 169 24.19 26.24 -8.60
N ALA A 170 24.70 25.42 -7.72
CA ALA A 170 24.37 23.99 -7.65
C ALA A 170 23.41 23.71 -6.50
N ALA A 171 22.46 22.82 -6.70
CA ALA A 171 21.67 22.25 -5.61
C ALA A 171 22.53 21.30 -4.76
N ARG A 172 21.99 20.83 -3.64
CA ARG A 172 22.71 19.95 -2.71
C ARG A 172 23.21 18.67 -3.39
N GLU A 173 22.37 18.05 -4.22
CA GLU A 173 22.64 16.79 -4.91
C GLU A 173 23.17 16.96 -6.34
N THR A 174 23.52 18.17 -6.76
CA THR A 174 24.04 18.44 -8.11
C THR A 174 25.50 18.01 -8.22
N PRO A 175 25.90 17.29 -9.29
CA PRO A 175 27.32 17.04 -9.60
C PRO A 175 28.10 18.35 -9.78
N ARG A 176 29.30 18.42 -9.16
CA ARG A 176 30.11 19.62 -9.14
C ARG A 176 31.47 19.43 -9.81
N ASN A 177 31.98 20.49 -10.37
CA ASN A 177 33.38 20.65 -10.79
C ASN A 177 34.25 20.83 -9.54
N LYS A 178 35.58 20.83 -9.75
CA LYS A 178 36.59 21.02 -8.69
C LYS A 178 36.47 22.38 -7.99
N ASP A 179 35.99 23.41 -8.70
CA ASP A 179 35.75 24.76 -8.20
C ASP A 179 34.41 24.93 -7.46
N GLY A 180 33.64 23.85 -7.32
CA GLY A 180 32.32 23.85 -6.65
C GLY A 180 31.15 24.27 -7.56
N SER A 181 31.41 24.72 -8.80
CA SER A 181 30.37 25.02 -9.77
C SER A 181 29.62 23.76 -10.23
N PRO A 182 28.33 23.84 -10.66
CA PRO A 182 27.62 22.70 -11.18
C PRO A 182 28.28 22.20 -12.48
N LYS A 183 28.45 20.86 -12.59
CA LYS A 183 29.01 20.22 -13.78
C LYS A 183 28.07 20.38 -15.00
N TYR A 184 26.80 20.44 -14.78
CA TYR A 184 25.75 20.64 -15.78
C TYR A 184 24.82 21.74 -15.31
N TYR A 185 24.49 22.67 -16.22
CA TYR A 185 23.63 23.81 -15.93
C TYR A 185 22.99 24.31 -17.23
N TRP A 186 21.67 24.44 -17.22
CA TRP A 186 20.90 24.97 -18.33
C TRP A 186 20.25 26.29 -17.91
N ASP A 187 20.65 27.37 -18.55
CA ASP A 187 20.02 28.68 -18.33
C ASP A 187 18.58 28.67 -18.81
N VAL A 188 17.67 29.13 -17.97
CA VAL A 188 16.24 29.26 -18.23
C VAL A 188 15.89 30.69 -18.58
N ALA A 189 16.23 31.64 -17.72
CA ALA A 189 16.04 33.06 -17.94
C ALA A 189 16.92 33.88 -17.00
N THR A 190 17.22 35.13 -17.42
CA THR A 190 17.74 36.17 -16.52
C THR A 190 16.76 37.32 -16.51
N LEU A 191 16.22 37.65 -15.33
CA LEU A 191 15.20 38.67 -15.15
C LEU A 191 15.74 39.82 -14.31
N ALA A 192 15.29 41.03 -14.60
CA ALA A 192 15.55 42.21 -13.78
C ALA A 192 14.25 42.86 -13.34
N ILE A 193 14.14 43.20 -12.06
CA ILE A 193 13.00 43.89 -11.47
C ILE A 193 13.44 45.05 -10.59
N PRO A 194 12.67 46.13 -10.46
CA PRO A 194 12.98 47.21 -9.52
C PRO A 194 13.04 46.67 -8.08
N ALA A 195 14.11 46.98 -7.34
CA ALA A 195 14.27 46.55 -5.96
C ALA A 195 13.52 47.51 -5.01
N LYS A 196 12.20 47.51 -5.10
CA LYS A 196 11.33 48.35 -4.28
C LYS A 196 10.65 47.58 -3.12
N ARG A 197 10.20 48.31 -2.11
CA ARG A 197 9.33 47.76 -1.06
C ARG A 197 7.91 47.59 -1.63
N GLY A 198 7.28 46.47 -1.28
CA GLY A 198 5.90 46.20 -1.69
C GLY A 198 5.79 45.18 -2.85
N ALA A 199 4.66 45.19 -3.53
CA ALA A 199 4.46 44.32 -4.68
C ALA A 199 5.04 44.89 -5.95
N VAL A 200 5.57 44.01 -6.81
CA VAL A 200 6.08 44.34 -8.15
C VAL A 200 5.02 43.97 -9.19
N ALA A 201 4.75 44.85 -10.15
CA ALA A 201 3.81 44.53 -11.23
C ALA A 201 4.45 43.60 -12.28
N ALA A 202 3.64 42.81 -12.96
CA ALA A 202 4.12 41.80 -13.91
C ALA A 202 4.85 42.43 -15.13
N ASP A 203 4.45 43.64 -15.55
CA ASP A 203 5.04 44.42 -16.63
C ASP A 203 6.34 45.15 -16.23
N GLU A 204 6.65 45.18 -14.92
CA GLU A 204 7.95 45.67 -14.41
C GLU A 204 9.04 44.56 -14.48
N VAL A 205 8.74 43.36 -14.85
CA VAL A 205 9.72 42.27 -15.03
C VAL A 205 10.29 42.33 -16.42
N VAL A 206 11.57 42.57 -16.51
CA VAL A 206 12.31 42.65 -17.78
C VAL A 206 13.12 41.40 -17.99
N ASP A 207 12.93 40.71 -19.13
CA ASP A 207 13.84 39.64 -19.56
C ASP A 207 15.12 40.25 -20.08
N VAL A 208 16.20 40.04 -19.36
CA VAL A 208 17.56 40.54 -19.63
C VAL A 208 18.53 39.40 -19.94
N SER A 209 18.04 38.26 -20.38
CA SER A 209 18.82 37.02 -20.63
C SER A 209 19.96 37.27 -21.65
N ASN A 210 19.76 38.16 -22.63
CA ASN A 210 20.74 38.48 -23.66
C ASN A 210 21.92 39.34 -23.14
N PHE A 211 21.84 39.90 -21.94
CA PHE A 211 22.88 40.71 -21.32
C PHE A 211 23.79 39.91 -20.39
N LEU A 212 23.53 38.61 -20.24
CA LEU A 212 24.38 37.72 -19.45
C LEU A 212 25.41 37.03 -20.33
N ASP A 213 26.69 37.21 -20.00
CA ASP A 213 27.73 36.34 -20.52
C ASP A 213 27.75 35.02 -19.76
N ARG A 214 27.21 33.99 -20.40
CA ARG A 214 27.05 32.63 -19.81
C ARG A 214 28.37 31.91 -19.53
N LYS A 215 29.51 32.43 -20.09
CA LYS A 215 30.85 31.85 -19.87
C LYS A 215 31.52 32.42 -18.63
N SER A 216 31.49 33.73 -18.49
CA SER A 216 32.11 34.45 -17.36
C SER A 216 31.16 34.73 -16.21
N ASP A 217 29.87 34.46 -16.40
CA ASP A 217 28.76 34.79 -15.46
C ASP A 217 28.67 36.32 -15.20
N ALA A 218 29.28 37.14 -16.06
CA ALA A 218 29.20 38.59 -15.99
C ALA A 218 27.92 39.11 -16.62
N PHE A 219 27.30 40.04 -15.95
CA PHE A 219 26.07 40.69 -16.39
C PHE A 219 26.25 42.21 -16.43
N ALA A 220 25.87 42.85 -17.54
CA ALA A 220 25.87 44.29 -17.68
C ALA A 220 24.66 44.73 -18.51
N TRP A 221 23.81 45.58 -17.93
CA TRP A 221 22.59 46.04 -18.56
C TRP A 221 22.26 47.49 -18.17
N THR A 222 21.79 48.29 -19.13
CA THR A 222 21.30 49.64 -18.89
C THR A 222 19.78 49.59 -18.68
N PRO A 223 19.29 49.80 -17.46
CA PRO A 223 17.86 49.83 -17.21
C PRO A 223 17.19 51.08 -17.75
N PRO A 224 15.84 51.04 -17.96
CA PRO A 224 15.09 52.21 -18.42
C PRO A 224 15.08 53.37 -17.42
N GLN A 225 15.35 53.10 -16.14
CA GLN A 225 15.44 54.10 -15.08
C GLN A 225 16.65 53.79 -14.17
N ALA A 226 17.37 54.83 -13.75
CA ALA A 226 18.39 54.72 -12.73
C ALA A 226 17.75 54.28 -11.39
N GLY A 227 18.42 53.42 -10.63
CA GLY A 227 17.94 52.94 -9.35
C GLY A 227 18.51 51.60 -8.93
N GLU A 228 17.94 51.02 -7.89
CA GLU A 228 18.34 49.70 -7.42
C GLU A 228 17.47 48.61 -8.08
N TRP A 229 18.12 47.58 -8.57
CA TRP A 229 17.48 46.46 -9.27
C TRP A 229 17.83 45.15 -8.61
N LEU A 230 16.88 44.21 -8.59
CA LEU A 230 17.09 42.81 -8.28
C LEU A 230 17.23 42.04 -9.59
N VAL A 231 18.41 41.48 -9.83
CA VAL A 231 18.68 40.64 -10.99
C VAL A 231 18.60 39.17 -10.55
N ILE A 232 17.83 38.38 -11.28
CA ILE A 232 17.53 36.95 -10.97
C ILE A 232 17.97 36.13 -12.18
N ARG A 233 18.97 35.26 -11.99
CA ARG A 233 19.29 34.21 -12.96
C ARG A 233 18.63 32.92 -12.54
N ALA A 234 17.78 32.38 -13.39
CA ALA A 234 17.15 31.07 -13.24
C ALA A 234 17.85 30.05 -14.14
N GLY A 235 18.23 28.94 -13.59
CA GLY A 235 18.80 27.82 -14.34
C GLY A 235 18.42 26.47 -13.74
N ALA A 236 18.43 25.46 -14.59
CA ALA A 236 18.14 24.10 -14.18
C ALA A 236 19.43 23.32 -13.95
N VAL A 237 19.44 22.48 -12.93
CA VAL A 237 20.55 21.59 -12.61
C VAL A 237 20.02 20.16 -12.40
N PRO A 238 20.76 19.11 -12.79
CA PRO A 238 20.37 17.75 -12.51
C PRO A 238 20.58 17.45 -11.03
N LYS A 239 19.66 16.67 -10.46
CA LYS A 239 19.77 16.11 -9.11
C LYS A 239 20.22 14.66 -9.23
N ILE A 240 21.32 14.33 -8.56
CA ILE A 240 21.81 12.96 -8.45
C ILE A 240 21.74 12.56 -6.99
N PHE A 241 20.86 11.62 -6.70
CA PHE A 241 20.69 11.10 -5.34
C PHE A 241 21.81 10.11 -5.00
N GLY A 242 22.51 10.35 -3.89
CA GLY A 242 23.61 9.50 -3.45
C GLY A 242 23.20 8.07 -3.02
N PHE A 243 21.91 7.83 -2.81
CA PHE A 243 21.38 6.53 -2.34
C PHE A 243 21.09 5.56 -3.50
N ALA A 244 20.38 6.02 -4.53
CA ALA A 244 19.90 5.16 -5.62
C ALA A 244 20.48 5.53 -7.00
N GLY A 245 21.47 6.42 -7.05
CA GLY A 245 21.95 6.95 -8.29
C GLY A 245 21.14 8.16 -8.76
N CYS A 246 20.94 8.27 -10.07
CA CYS A 246 20.19 9.35 -10.70
C CYS A 246 18.75 8.91 -10.93
N PHE A 247 17.78 9.67 -10.45
CA PHE A 247 16.41 9.49 -10.87
C PHE A 247 16.17 10.13 -12.23
N ILE A 248 15.38 9.48 -13.08
CA ILE A 248 14.97 10.05 -14.36
C ILE A 248 14.06 11.26 -14.15
N ASP A 249 13.94 12.09 -15.19
CA ASP A 249 13.00 13.21 -15.21
C ASP A 249 11.55 12.69 -15.32
N HIS A 250 10.85 12.61 -14.20
CA HIS A 250 9.47 12.12 -14.15
C HIS A 250 8.44 13.00 -14.86
N MET A 251 8.85 14.20 -15.31
CA MET A 251 8.01 15.06 -16.12
C MET A 251 8.28 14.93 -17.63
N SER A 252 9.16 13.97 -18.04
CA SER A 252 9.57 13.76 -19.43
C SER A 252 9.29 12.33 -19.90
N LYS A 253 8.47 12.18 -20.95
CA LYS A 253 8.23 10.89 -21.61
C LYS A 253 9.51 10.34 -22.24
N ASP A 254 10.32 11.20 -22.85
CA ASP A 254 11.60 10.79 -23.47
C ASP A 254 12.57 10.20 -22.45
N ALA A 255 12.59 10.74 -21.23
CA ALA A 255 13.41 10.18 -20.14
C ALA A 255 12.90 8.81 -19.70
N PHE A 256 11.58 8.62 -19.64
CA PHE A 256 10.96 7.32 -19.36
C PHE A 256 11.27 6.31 -20.47
N ASP A 257 11.12 6.70 -21.76
CA ASP A 257 11.37 5.81 -22.90
C ASP A 257 12.83 5.37 -22.96
N ALA A 258 13.77 6.28 -22.69
CA ALA A 258 15.19 5.96 -22.59
C ALA A 258 15.48 4.98 -21.44
N HIS A 259 14.80 5.14 -20.29
CA HIS A 259 14.90 4.22 -19.17
C HIS A 259 14.34 2.83 -19.52
N TRP A 260 13.16 2.78 -20.13
CA TRP A 260 12.54 1.54 -20.58
C TRP A 260 13.44 0.79 -21.56
N ALA A 261 14.00 1.50 -22.55
CA ALA A 261 14.93 0.93 -23.53
C ALA A 261 16.20 0.34 -22.90
N ASN A 262 16.64 0.90 -21.77
CA ASN A 262 17.83 0.42 -21.07
C ASN A 262 17.55 -0.70 -20.08
N VAL A 263 16.36 -0.78 -19.49
CA VAL A 263 16.04 -1.69 -18.38
C VAL A 263 15.13 -2.83 -18.83
N VAL A 264 14.04 -2.53 -19.53
CA VAL A 264 13.01 -3.53 -19.85
C VAL A 264 13.22 -4.18 -21.21
N THR A 265 13.50 -3.38 -22.24
CA THR A 265 13.70 -3.89 -23.61
C THR A 265 14.73 -5.02 -23.69
N PRO A 266 15.93 -4.91 -23.06
CA PRO A 266 16.92 -5.99 -23.13
C PRO A 266 16.45 -7.31 -22.47
N LEU A 267 15.57 -7.24 -21.49
CA LEU A 267 14.93 -8.43 -20.90
C LEU A 267 13.96 -9.05 -21.90
N LEU A 268 13.04 -8.25 -22.45
CA LEU A 268 12.02 -8.73 -23.36
C LEU A 268 12.61 -9.38 -24.63
N GLU A 269 13.77 -8.92 -25.06
CA GLU A 269 14.50 -9.48 -26.23
C GLU A 269 15.19 -10.81 -25.95
N GLN A 270 15.44 -11.16 -24.67
CA GLN A 270 16.22 -12.32 -24.28
C GLN A 270 15.38 -13.47 -23.72
N ILE A 271 14.16 -13.22 -23.27
CA ILE A 271 13.29 -14.23 -22.64
C ILE A 271 12.53 -15.04 -23.69
N THR A 272 12.30 -16.32 -23.39
CA THR A 272 11.47 -17.20 -24.21
C THR A 272 9.97 -16.92 -24.05
N PRO A 273 9.09 -17.43 -24.92
CA PRO A 273 7.64 -17.30 -24.75
C PRO A 273 7.14 -17.85 -23.41
N GLU A 274 7.71 -18.94 -22.92
CA GLU A 274 7.39 -19.54 -21.61
C GLU A 274 7.80 -18.59 -20.46
N GLU A 275 9.06 -18.12 -20.45
CA GLU A 275 9.55 -17.13 -19.49
C GLU A 275 8.70 -15.85 -19.55
N ARG A 276 8.29 -15.45 -20.76
CA ARG A 276 7.44 -14.27 -20.98
C ARG A 276 6.05 -14.43 -20.36
N SER A 277 5.49 -15.63 -20.38
CA SER A 277 4.15 -15.89 -19.82
C SER A 277 4.09 -15.72 -18.30
N ALA A 278 5.22 -15.85 -17.60
CA ALA A 278 5.33 -15.61 -16.17
C ALA A 278 5.46 -14.11 -15.83
N LEU A 279 5.86 -13.27 -16.81
CA LEU A 279 6.04 -11.85 -16.57
C LEU A 279 4.71 -11.13 -16.61
N VAL A 280 4.20 -10.71 -15.45
CA VAL A 280 2.89 -10.07 -15.27
C VAL A 280 2.94 -8.59 -15.58
N GLY A 281 3.94 -7.88 -15.04
CA GLY A 281 3.96 -6.44 -15.16
C GLY A 281 5.22 -5.77 -14.65
N VAL A 282 5.15 -4.45 -14.66
CA VAL A 282 6.16 -3.55 -14.08
C VAL A 282 5.55 -2.76 -12.94
N TRP A 283 6.38 -2.36 -11.98
CA TRP A 283 5.91 -1.57 -10.85
C TRP A 283 6.93 -0.52 -10.39
N CYS A 284 6.41 0.54 -9.79
CA CYS A 284 7.17 1.58 -9.11
C CYS A 284 6.86 1.56 -7.62
N ASP A 285 7.91 1.58 -6.82
CA ASP A 285 7.90 1.74 -5.37
C ASP A 285 7.43 3.14 -4.95
N SER A 286 7.40 3.40 -3.65
CA SER A 286 7.06 4.69 -3.06
C SER A 286 7.86 5.84 -3.66
N TRP A 287 7.29 7.06 -3.66
CA TRP A 287 8.00 8.24 -4.14
C TRP A 287 9.17 8.61 -3.23
N GLU A 288 10.39 8.37 -3.68
CA GLU A 288 11.63 8.68 -2.94
C GLU A 288 12.57 9.63 -3.70
N ALA A 289 12.12 10.13 -4.86
CA ALA A 289 12.90 11.03 -5.71
C ALA A 289 13.09 12.45 -5.14
N GLY A 290 12.47 12.74 -3.99
CA GLY A 290 12.48 14.07 -3.39
C GLY A 290 11.69 15.09 -4.21
N SER A 291 11.89 16.38 -3.98
CA SER A 291 11.20 17.40 -4.75
C SER A 291 11.89 17.64 -6.09
N ILE A 292 11.10 17.63 -7.16
CA ILE A 292 11.47 18.02 -8.51
C ILE A 292 10.57 19.17 -8.95
N ASN A 293 11.06 20.10 -9.73
CA ASN A 293 10.26 21.28 -10.05
C ASN A 293 10.54 21.88 -11.43
N TRP A 294 11.30 21.18 -12.27
CA TRP A 294 11.65 21.67 -13.60
C TRP A 294 11.94 20.52 -14.58
N THR A 295 11.50 20.72 -15.82
CA THR A 295 11.80 19.89 -16.98
C THR A 295 11.93 20.79 -18.23
N PRO A 296 12.65 20.38 -19.28
CA PRO A 296 12.57 21.05 -20.59
C PRO A 296 11.11 21.09 -21.07
N GLY A 297 10.69 22.20 -21.68
CA GLY A 297 9.30 22.40 -22.11
C GLY A 297 8.32 22.80 -21.01
N PHE A 298 8.77 22.96 -19.75
CA PHE A 298 7.88 23.34 -18.63
C PHE A 298 7.14 24.67 -18.89
N ALA A 299 7.77 25.61 -19.57
CA ALA A 299 7.17 26.91 -19.87
C ALA A 299 5.92 26.79 -20.76
N GLU A 300 6.00 25.99 -21.81
CA GLU A 300 4.92 25.72 -22.75
C GLU A 300 3.79 24.97 -22.06
N GLU A 301 4.14 23.96 -21.25
CA GLU A 301 3.15 23.20 -20.50
C GLU A 301 2.44 24.05 -19.44
N PHE A 302 3.17 24.89 -18.72
CA PHE A 302 2.59 25.82 -17.76
C PHE A 302 1.61 26.78 -18.44
N ARG A 303 2.02 27.42 -19.54
CA ARG A 303 1.16 28.32 -20.30
C ARG A 303 -0.09 27.61 -20.83
N ARG A 304 0.08 26.40 -21.40
CA ARG A 304 -1.02 25.60 -21.95
C ARG A 304 -2.05 25.26 -20.87
N ARG A 305 -1.58 24.89 -19.68
CA ARG A 305 -2.45 24.42 -18.58
C ARG A 305 -3.02 25.57 -17.74
N ARG A 306 -2.26 26.64 -17.54
CA ARG A 306 -2.66 27.75 -16.64
C ARG A 306 -3.18 28.99 -17.36
N GLY A 307 -2.99 29.09 -18.68
CA GLY A 307 -3.49 30.18 -19.50
C GLY A 307 -2.71 31.49 -19.38
N TYR A 308 -1.49 31.47 -18.77
CA TYR A 308 -0.64 32.64 -18.67
C TYR A 308 0.86 32.28 -18.65
N GLU A 309 1.70 33.28 -18.97
CA GLU A 309 3.15 33.12 -19.00
C GLU A 309 3.71 33.06 -17.58
N PHE A 310 4.67 32.13 -17.32
CA PHE A 310 5.25 31.98 -15.99
C PHE A 310 6.38 32.98 -15.71
N LEU A 311 7.14 33.43 -16.72
CA LEU A 311 8.32 34.27 -16.53
C LEU A 311 8.03 35.57 -15.76
N PRO A 312 6.96 36.35 -16.05
CA PRO A 312 6.62 37.52 -15.26
C PRO A 312 6.32 37.27 -13.80
N MET A 313 5.97 36.01 -13.46
CA MET A 313 5.66 35.59 -12.09
C MET A 313 6.81 34.84 -11.41
N LEU A 314 7.88 34.47 -12.14
CA LEU A 314 9.01 33.71 -11.63
C LEU A 314 9.70 34.36 -10.42
N PRO A 315 9.78 35.72 -10.28
CA PRO A 315 10.34 36.34 -9.07
C PRO A 315 9.66 35.95 -7.75
N VAL A 316 8.45 35.42 -7.78
CA VAL A 316 7.78 34.82 -6.59
C VAL A 316 8.64 33.72 -5.97
N LYS A 317 9.31 32.90 -6.79
CA LYS A 317 10.21 31.84 -6.30
C LYS A 317 11.48 32.38 -5.64
N ALA A 318 11.81 33.65 -5.90
CA ALA A 318 12.86 34.38 -5.19
C ALA A 318 12.37 35.16 -3.96
N GLY A 319 11.11 34.92 -3.55
CA GLY A 319 10.49 35.58 -2.40
C GLY A 319 9.93 36.98 -2.67
N VAL A 320 9.84 37.38 -3.92
CA VAL A 320 9.26 38.68 -4.32
C VAL A 320 7.74 38.57 -4.40
N ARG A 321 7.04 39.55 -3.82
CA ARG A 321 5.57 39.65 -3.98
C ARG A 321 5.27 40.25 -5.35
N MET A 322 4.67 39.44 -6.22
CA MET A 322 4.28 39.87 -7.56
C MET A 322 2.77 40.20 -7.58
N VAL A 323 2.44 41.38 -8.08
CA VAL A 323 1.06 41.93 -8.23
C VAL A 323 0.33 42.03 -6.88
N SER A 324 0.09 40.92 -6.20
CA SER A 324 -0.54 40.82 -4.88
C SER A 324 -0.10 39.54 -4.16
N GLU A 325 -0.36 39.45 -2.87
CA GLU A 325 -0.13 38.24 -2.08
C GLU A 325 -0.96 37.04 -2.60
N GLU A 326 -2.21 37.32 -2.97
CA GLU A 326 -3.12 36.32 -3.53
C GLU A 326 -2.59 35.79 -4.89
N ARG A 327 -2.16 36.71 -5.79
CA ARG A 327 -1.62 36.35 -7.10
C ARG A 327 -0.32 35.54 -6.98
N SER A 328 0.53 35.93 -6.04
CA SER A 328 1.78 35.20 -5.75
C SER A 328 1.50 33.77 -5.22
N ARG A 329 0.52 33.63 -4.31
CA ARG A 329 0.09 32.30 -3.82
C ARG A 329 -0.53 31.47 -4.93
N LYS A 330 -1.39 32.09 -5.78
CA LYS A 330 -1.96 31.40 -6.94
C LYS A 330 -0.88 30.88 -7.88
N PHE A 331 0.14 31.67 -8.18
CA PHE A 331 1.26 31.23 -9.02
C PHE A 331 1.99 30.02 -8.44
N MET A 332 2.32 30.05 -7.14
CA MET A 332 2.99 28.91 -6.49
C MET A 332 2.14 27.63 -6.51
N ARG A 333 0.83 27.77 -6.32
CA ARG A 333 -0.09 26.66 -6.47
C ARG A 333 -0.11 26.13 -7.91
N ASP A 334 -0.30 27.01 -8.89
CA ASP A 334 -0.36 26.64 -10.31
C ASP A 334 0.95 25.97 -10.77
N TRP A 335 2.10 26.41 -10.24
CA TRP A 335 3.37 25.76 -10.46
C TRP A 335 3.38 24.32 -9.94
N ASN A 336 3.00 24.11 -8.68
CA ASN A 336 3.01 22.79 -8.06
C ASN A 336 2.00 21.86 -8.72
N VAL A 337 0.80 22.33 -9.03
CA VAL A 337 -0.22 21.53 -9.73
C VAL A 337 0.29 21.13 -11.13
N THR A 338 0.98 22.04 -11.86
CA THR A 338 1.58 21.72 -13.16
C THR A 338 2.64 20.61 -13.04
N VAL A 339 3.50 20.69 -12.02
CA VAL A 339 4.49 19.63 -11.75
C VAL A 339 3.80 18.29 -11.49
N GLY A 340 2.77 18.29 -10.64
CA GLY A 340 2.03 17.06 -10.29
C GLY A 340 1.31 16.45 -11.49
N GLU A 341 0.67 17.26 -12.31
CA GLU A 341 0.01 16.81 -13.55
C GLU A 341 1.01 16.20 -14.53
N LEU A 342 2.17 16.85 -14.73
CA LEU A 342 3.23 16.35 -15.61
C LEU A 342 3.79 15.01 -15.10
N ILE A 343 3.99 14.85 -13.79
CA ILE A 343 4.41 13.58 -13.21
C ILE A 343 3.36 12.50 -13.47
N ALA A 344 2.10 12.80 -13.20
CA ALA A 344 1.01 11.83 -13.40
C ALA A 344 0.88 11.40 -14.86
N GLU A 345 0.99 12.33 -15.80
CA GLU A 345 0.79 12.07 -17.24
C GLU A 345 2.03 11.51 -17.92
N ASN A 346 3.22 12.14 -17.70
CA ASN A 346 4.42 11.80 -18.46
C ASN A 346 5.22 10.66 -17.85
N HIS A 347 4.98 10.33 -16.56
CA HIS A 347 5.59 9.18 -15.93
C HIS A 347 4.58 8.04 -15.75
N TYR A 348 3.61 8.18 -14.85
CA TYR A 348 2.75 7.06 -14.46
C TYR A 348 1.76 6.64 -15.53
N ALA A 349 1.07 7.57 -16.20
CA ALA A 349 0.21 7.23 -17.33
C ALA A 349 1.02 6.69 -18.52
N HIS A 350 2.19 7.26 -18.77
CA HIS A 350 3.08 6.79 -19.84
C HIS A 350 3.67 5.41 -19.52
N GLN A 351 4.03 5.13 -18.26
CA GLN A 351 4.41 3.78 -17.80
C GLN A 351 3.33 2.76 -18.13
N LYS A 352 2.06 3.07 -17.78
CA LYS A 352 0.94 2.18 -18.12
C LYS A 352 0.80 1.98 -19.62
N GLU A 353 0.85 3.07 -20.38
CA GLU A 353 0.74 3.01 -21.86
C GLU A 353 1.84 2.13 -22.46
N VAL A 354 3.10 2.33 -22.05
CA VAL A 354 4.24 1.56 -22.55
C VAL A 354 4.14 0.09 -22.11
N ALA A 355 3.85 -0.18 -20.84
CA ALA A 355 3.69 -1.53 -20.32
C ALA A 355 2.58 -2.29 -21.05
N ASN A 356 1.39 -1.67 -21.22
CA ASN A 356 0.25 -2.30 -21.87
C ASN A 356 0.52 -2.58 -23.35
N ARG A 357 1.28 -1.74 -24.08
CA ARG A 357 1.74 -2.04 -25.46
C ARG A 357 2.55 -3.33 -25.55
N HIS A 358 3.23 -3.68 -24.48
CA HIS A 358 3.96 -4.94 -24.35
C HIS A 358 3.15 -6.06 -23.67
N GLY A 359 1.84 -5.88 -23.45
CA GLY A 359 0.99 -6.86 -22.75
C GLY A 359 1.37 -7.06 -21.29
N LEU A 360 1.94 -6.03 -20.64
CA LEU A 360 2.30 -5.99 -19.23
C LEU A 360 1.37 -5.06 -18.48
N LEU A 361 1.09 -5.38 -17.23
CA LEU A 361 0.38 -4.49 -16.32
C LEU A 361 1.33 -3.46 -15.69
N SER A 362 0.76 -2.34 -15.25
CA SER A 362 1.46 -1.31 -14.49
C SER A 362 0.90 -1.21 -13.08
N SER A 363 1.77 -1.33 -12.07
CA SER A 363 1.45 -1.06 -10.67
C SER A 363 2.26 0.13 -10.16
N THR A 364 1.70 0.89 -9.24
CA THR A 364 2.42 2.02 -8.63
C THR A 364 2.01 2.27 -7.19
N GLU A 365 3.02 2.47 -6.36
CA GLU A 365 2.93 3.00 -5.01
C GLU A 365 3.19 4.52 -4.97
N GLY A 366 3.01 5.20 -6.08
CA GLY A 366 3.40 6.60 -6.33
C GLY A 366 2.98 7.67 -5.32
N CYS A 367 2.34 7.27 -4.21
CA CYS A 367 1.91 8.15 -3.13
C CYS A 367 2.69 7.97 -1.82
N GLY A 368 3.83 7.33 -1.83
CA GLY A 368 4.62 7.10 -0.62
C GLY A 368 4.85 8.36 0.23
N PRO A 369 5.39 8.20 1.45
CA PRO A 369 5.44 9.26 2.47
C PRO A 369 6.24 10.51 2.07
N HIS A 370 6.86 10.50 0.91
CA HIS A 370 7.77 11.53 0.43
C HIS A 370 7.25 12.29 -0.79
N LEU A 371 6.02 12.05 -1.24
CA LEU A 371 5.43 12.79 -2.35
C LEU A 371 5.23 14.26 -1.95
N HIS A 372 5.96 15.15 -2.59
CA HIS A 372 5.92 16.59 -2.32
C HIS A 372 5.14 17.39 -3.39
N HIS A 373 4.83 16.76 -4.53
CA HIS A 373 4.21 17.42 -5.68
C HIS A 373 3.24 16.46 -6.36
N GLY A 374 1.99 16.81 -6.40
CA GLY A 374 0.95 16.07 -7.08
C GLY A 374 -0.10 15.46 -6.16
N ASP A 375 -1.25 15.18 -6.73
CA ASP A 375 -2.34 14.48 -6.07
C ASP A 375 -2.06 12.97 -6.13
N ALA A 376 -1.90 12.33 -4.96
CA ALA A 376 -1.66 10.90 -4.84
C ALA A 376 -2.74 10.07 -5.57
N ARG A 377 -4.00 10.51 -5.52
CA ARG A 377 -5.12 9.82 -6.18
C ARG A 377 -5.03 9.90 -7.69
N MET A 378 -4.60 11.06 -8.22
CA MET A 378 -4.38 11.22 -9.66
C MET A 378 -3.25 10.28 -10.15
N ILE A 379 -2.17 10.17 -9.40
CA ILE A 379 -1.04 9.28 -9.72
C ILE A 379 -1.49 7.82 -9.68
N GLN A 380 -2.14 7.39 -8.61
CA GLN A 380 -2.66 6.03 -8.44
C GLN A 380 -3.68 5.67 -9.55
N GLY A 381 -4.52 6.62 -9.93
CA GLY A 381 -5.50 6.47 -11.01
C GLY A 381 -4.90 6.23 -12.40
N ARG A 382 -3.59 6.40 -12.57
CA ARG A 382 -2.86 6.14 -13.84
C ARG A 382 -2.31 4.71 -13.95
N ALA A 383 -2.46 3.87 -12.93
CA ALA A 383 -1.99 2.48 -12.95
C ALA A 383 -3.11 1.48 -13.35
N ASP A 384 -2.74 0.22 -13.58
CA ASP A 384 -3.68 -0.90 -13.65
C ASP A 384 -3.95 -1.48 -12.26
N VAL A 385 -2.98 -1.38 -11.37
CA VAL A 385 -3.05 -1.76 -9.97
C VAL A 385 -2.62 -0.56 -9.11
N ALA A 386 -3.54 -0.09 -8.27
CA ALA A 386 -3.22 0.94 -7.28
C ALA A 386 -2.54 0.28 -6.08
N MET A 387 -1.44 0.84 -5.60
CA MET A 387 -0.68 0.27 -4.50
C MET A 387 -0.44 1.33 -3.41
N GLY A 388 -0.67 0.95 -2.17
CA GLY A 388 -0.38 1.77 -0.99
C GLY A 388 0.57 1.06 -0.04
N GLU A 389 0.71 1.58 1.18
CA GLU A 389 1.49 0.93 2.23
C GLU A 389 0.76 0.92 3.57
N PHE A 390 0.96 -0.13 4.36
CA PHE A 390 0.62 -0.14 5.77
C PHE A 390 1.68 -0.86 6.60
N TRP A 391 1.89 -0.33 7.80
CA TRP A 391 2.91 -0.79 8.71
C TRP A 391 2.28 -1.56 9.87
N MET A 392 2.94 -2.60 10.29
CA MET A 392 2.53 -3.41 11.43
C MET A 392 3.09 -2.81 12.72
N PRO A 393 2.30 -2.78 13.82
CA PRO A 393 2.85 -2.43 15.13
C PRO A 393 3.97 -3.39 15.52
N SER A 394 5.12 -2.84 15.85
CA SER A 394 6.17 -3.60 16.51
C SER A 394 6.02 -3.44 18.02
N PRO A 395 6.22 -4.48 18.84
CA PRO A 395 6.29 -4.37 20.28
C PRO A 395 7.33 -3.33 20.76
N HIS A 396 8.37 -3.11 19.96
CA HIS A 396 9.44 -2.13 20.25
C HIS A 396 9.18 -0.74 19.66
N ARG A 397 8.18 -0.58 18.79
CA ARG A 397 7.84 0.67 18.09
C ARG A 397 6.35 0.77 17.84
N PRO A 398 5.53 0.85 18.90
CA PRO A 398 4.09 0.95 18.75
C PRO A 398 3.65 2.22 18.00
N GLU A 399 4.49 3.27 17.98
CA GLU A 399 4.27 4.49 17.22
C GLU A 399 4.40 4.32 15.69
N ASP A 400 5.16 3.34 15.20
CA ASP A 400 5.30 3.06 13.76
C ASP A 400 4.02 2.47 13.17
N SER A 401 3.13 1.95 14.01
CA SER A 401 1.81 1.42 13.61
C SER A 401 0.87 2.46 12.99
N GLN A 402 1.23 3.74 13.03
CA GLN A 402 0.41 4.83 12.49
C GLN A 402 0.67 5.12 11.00
N ARG A 403 1.61 4.45 10.36
CA ARG A 403 1.79 4.53 8.92
C ARG A 403 0.77 3.67 8.20
N PHE A 404 -0.25 4.31 7.71
CA PHE A 404 -1.32 3.65 6.98
C PHE A 404 -1.73 4.55 5.82
N MET A 405 -1.14 4.31 4.64
CA MET A 405 -1.31 5.13 3.45
C MET A 405 -2.10 4.38 2.36
N LEU A 406 -2.98 3.49 2.78
CA LEU A 406 -3.76 2.65 1.89
C LEU A 406 -5.02 3.36 1.38
N ARG A 407 -5.62 4.26 2.19
CA ARG A 407 -6.89 4.89 1.87
C ARG A 407 -6.84 5.75 0.61
N ASP A 408 -5.71 6.41 0.32
CA ASP A 408 -5.52 7.16 -0.92
C ASP A 408 -5.55 6.25 -2.15
N SER A 409 -4.91 5.08 -2.08
CA SER A 409 -4.92 4.09 -3.17
C SER A 409 -6.30 3.47 -3.36
N ALA A 410 -7.01 3.18 -2.25
CA ALA A 410 -8.36 2.64 -2.30
C ALA A 410 -9.36 3.64 -2.91
N THR A 411 -9.35 4.89 -2.45
CA THR A 411 -10.24 5.92 -3.01
C THR A 411 -9.91 6.23 -4.48
N ALA A 412 -8.61 6.25 -4.85
CA ALA A 412 -8.22 6.36 -6.25
C ALA A 412 -8.78 5.21 -7.08
N ALA A 413 -8.62 3.97 -6.61
CA ALA A 413 -9.16 2.81 -7.30
C ALA A 413 -10.68 2.91 -7.51
N HIS A 414 -11.43 3.33 -6.49
CA HIS A 414 -12.88 3.50 -6.59
C HIS A 414 -13.25 4.57 -7.60
N VAL A 415 -12.68 5.77 -7.51
CA VAL A 415 -13.10 6.90 -8.37
C VAL A 415 -12.62 6.78 -9.81
N TYR A 416 -11.51 6.06 -10.07
CA TYR A 416 -11.01 5.78 -11.42
C TYR A 416 -11.49 4.45 -12.02
N GLY A 417 -12.08 3.55 -11.21
CA GLY A 417 -12.59 2.25 -11.65
C GLY A 417 -11.52 1.16 -11.75
N ILE A 418 -10.54 1.18 -10.85
CA ILE A 418 -9.53 0.13 -10.70
C ILE A 418 -10.04 -0.90 -9.69
N ASN A 419 -9.97 -2.19 -10.04
CA ASN A 419 -10.51 -3.25 -9.18
C ASN A 419 -9.50 -3.77 -8.15
N THR A 420 -8.20 -3.62 -8.41
CA THR A 420 -7.14 -4.17 -7.57
C THR A 420 -6.43 -3.05 -6.80
N VAL A 421 -6.50 -3.15 -5.49
CA VAL A 421 -5.73 -2.33 -4.55
C VAL A 421 -4.77 -3.24 -3.82
N GLU A 422 -3.48 -3.10 -4.10
CA GLU A 422 -2.41 -3.77 -3.37
C GLU A 422 -1.82 -2.87 -2.28
N SER A 423 -0.98 -3.46 -1.47
CA SER A 423 -0.23 -2.70 -0.48
C SER A 423 1.12 -3.35 -0.20
N GLU A 424 2.16 -2.53 -0.07
CA GLU A 424 3.33 -2.87 0.73
C GLU A 424 2.82 -3.18 2.14
N ALA A 425 2.79 -4.47 2.49
CA ALA A 425 2.05 -4.92 3.65
C ALA A 425 2.97 -5.33 4.80
N PHE A 426 2.55 -4.99 6.03
CA PHE A 426 3.16 -5.40 7.29
C PHE A 426 4.57 -4.86 7.52
N THR A 427 4.94 -3.77 6.87
CA THR A 427 6.27 -3.17 7.05
C THR A 427 6.54 -2.86 8.52
N THR A 428 7.70 -3.28 8.99
CA THR A 428 8.25 -2.91 10.29
C THR A 428 9.69 -2.41 10.15
N MET A 429 10.16 -1.65 11.13
CA MET A 429 11.54 -1.16 11.18
C MET A 429 12.16 -1.64 12.49
N GLY A 430 13.11 -2.52 12.45
CA GLY A 430 13.86 -2.85 13.67
C GLY A 430 14.11 -4.31 13.89
N THR A 431 13.72 -4.81 15.06
CA THR A 431 13.91 -6.22 15.40
C THR A 431 12.97 -7.07 14.57
N HIS A 432 13.57 -8.01 13.85
CA HIS A 432 12.85 -9.05 13.12
C HIS A 432 12.79 -10.31 13.98
N TRP A 433 12.10 -11.34 13.51
CA TRP A 433 11.92 -12.62 14.17
C TRP A 433 10.91 -12.60 15.34
N GLU A 434 10.10 -11.53 15.42
CA GLU A 434 9.03 -11.36 16.41
C GLU A 434 7.63 -11.45 15.79
N GLU A 435 7.54 -11.47 14.47
CA GLU A 435 6.29 -11.44 13.73
C GLU A 435 5.70 -12.85 13.61
N SER A 436 4.40 -12.97 13.90
CA SER A 436 3.64 -14.21 13.76
C SER A 436 2.39 -14.04 12.90
N ALA A 437 1.83 -15.15 12.43
CA ALA A 437 0.58 -15.17 11.67
C ALA A 437 -0.58 -14.49 12.42
N ALA A 438 -0.66 -14.68 13.75
CA ALA A 438 -1.68 -14.07 14.60
C ALA A 438 -1.54 -12.55 14.69
N MET A 439 -0.34 -11.99 14.50
CA MET A 439 -0.12 -10.53 14.45
C MET A 439 -0.48 -9.95 13.07
N PHE A 440 -0.26 -10.70 12.00
CA PHE A 440 -0.57 -10.25 10.63
C PHE A 440 -2.07 -10.08 10.40
N LYS A 441 -2.90 -11.01 10.91
CA LYS A 441 -4.33 -11.02 10.65
C LYS A 441 -5.06 -9.73 11.02
N PRO A 442 -4.99 -9.19 12.26
CA PRO A 442 -5.72 -7.97 12.61
C PRO A 442 -5.25 -6.75 11.80
N CYS A 443 -3.97 -6.70 11.41
CA CYS A 443 -3.47 -5.64 10.54
C CYS A 443 -4.04 -5.74 9.13
N ALA A 444 -4.10 -6.95 8.56
CA ALA A 444 -4.74 -7.20 7.26
C ALA A 444 -6.24 -6.92 7.30
N ASP A 445 -6.95 -7.36 8.36
CA ASP A 445 -8.38 -7.12 8.52
C ASP A 445 -8.70 -5.62 8.54
N ARG A 446 -7.89 -4.84 9.25
CA ARG A 446 -7.97 -3.38 9.22
C ARG A 446 -7.73 -2.84 7.81
N ALA A 447 -6.70 -3.33 7.12
CA ALA A 447 -6.39 -2.90 5.75
C ALA A 447 -7.52 -3.25 4.77
N PHE A 448 -8.14 -4.41 4.88
CA PHE A 448 -9.33 -4.77 4.10
C PHE A 448 -10.49 -3.81 4.35
N CYS A 449 -10.74 -3.40 5.59
CA CYS A 449 -11.76 -2.39 5.90
C CYS A 449 -11.43 -0.99 5.34
N GLU A 450 -10.15 -0.69 5.08
CA GLU A 450 -9.73 0.55 4.41
C GLU A 450 -9.73 0.46 2.88
N GLY A 451 -10.03 -0.69 2.31
CA GLY A 451 -10.18 -0.90 0.87
C GLY A 451 -9.08 -1.71 0.20
N LEU A 452 -8.19 -2.36 0.97
CA LEU A 452 -7.28 -3.36 0.42
C LEU A 452 -8.07 -4.46 -0.29
N THR A 453 -7.56 -4.92 -1.43
CA THR A 453 -8.12 -6.11 -2.11
C THR A 453 -7.10 -7.23 -2.29
N ARG A 454 -5.78 -6.94 -2.22
CA ARG A 454 -4.72 -7.95 -2.33
C ARG A 454 -3.51 -7.61 -1.46
N VAL A 455 -3.04 -8.56 -0.67
CA VAL A 455 -1.85 -8.42 0.17
C VAL A 455 -0.59 -8.60 -0.66
N CYS A 456 0.39 -7.69 -0.53
CA CYS A 456 1.74 -7.87 -1.01
C CYS A 456 2.71 -7.78 0.17
N TYR A 457 3.30 -8.89 0.58
CA TYR A 457 4.22 -8.88 1.72
C TYR A 457 5.48 -8.05 1.44
N HIS A 458 5.83 -7.16 2.35
CA HIS A 458 7.14 -6.50 2.36
C HIS A 458 8.01 -7.16 3.41
N GLY A 459 8.82 -8.08 3.15
CA GLY A 459 9.03 -9.01 2.07
C GLY A 459 10.17 -9.91 2.51
N MET A 460 10.85 -10.57 1.63
CA MET A 460 11.97 -11.45 1.98
C MET A 460 13.27 -11.07 1.27
N LEU A 461 14.40 -11.47 1.87
CA LEU A 461 15.69 -11.61 1.16
C LEU A 461 15.75 -12.99 0.52
N MET A 462 16.07 -13.04 -0.78
CA MET A 462 16.41 -14.32 -1.42
C MET A 462 17.57 -14.96 -0.66
N SER A 463 17.46 -16.24 -0.37
CA SER A 463 18.45 -16.96 0.39
C SER A 463 19.82 -16.95 -0.30
N ILE A 464 20.89 -16.72 0.48
CA ILE A 464 22.27 -16.87 -0.01
C ILE A 464 22.79 -18.24 0.42
N ASN A 465 22.55 -18.59 1.66
CA ASN A 465 22.86 -19.91 2.23
C ASN A 465 21.58 -20.48 2.86
N PRO A 466 20.97 -21.51 2.27
CA PRO A 466 19.73 -22.10 2.79
C PRO A 466 19.88 -22.74 4.17
N ASP A 467 21.08 -23.22 4.53
CA ASP A 467 21.34 -23.93 5.79
C ASP A 467 21.52 -22.98 6.99
N GLU A 468 21.70 -21.69 6.74
CA GLU A 468 21.84 -20.69 7.80
C GLU A 468 20.46 -20.21 8.27
N LEU A 469 20.13 -20.47 9.53
CA LEU A 469 18.87 -20.10 10.14
C LEU A 469 19.09 -19.23 11.39
N PRO A 470 18.32 -18.19 11.59
CA PRO A 470 17.26 -17.66 10.73
C PRO A 470 17.77 -16.88 9.49
N GLY A 471 19.08 -16.83 9.25
CA GLY A 471 19.68 -16.20 8.08
C GLY A 471 19.76 -14.68 8.15
N ASP A 472 19.96 -14.06 6.99
CA ASP A 472 20.17 -12.62 6.90
C ASP A 472 18.88 -11.82 7.05
N THR A 473 19.00 -10.63 7.63
CA THR A 473 17.91 -9.67 7.83
C THR A 473 18.24 -8.31 7.20
N ARG A 474 17.22 -7.50 6.95
CA ARG A 474 17.29 -6.12 6.49
C ARG A 474 16.76 -5.16 7.55
N ARG A 475 16.87 -3.85 7.25
CA ARG A 475 16.37 -2.79 8.13
C ARG A 475 14.85 -2.67 8.12
N ALA A 476 14.21 -2.84 6.96
CA ALA A 476 12.76 -2.67 6.79
C ALA A 476 12.13 -3.95 6.24
N GLY A 477 10.88 -4.17 6.56
CA GLY A 477 10.06 -5.29 6.12
C GLY A 477 9.53 -6.14 7.26
N ALA A 478 8.52 -6.95 6.98
CA ALA A 478 8.00 -7.97 7.87
C ALA A 478 8.58 -9.31 7.45
N TYR A 479 9.60 -9.77 8.04
CA TYR A 479 10.35 -10.95 7.64
C TYR A 479 9.47 -12.21 7.46
N TYR A 480 8.79 -12.28 6.32
CA TYR A 480 8.02 -13.45 5.90
C TYR A 480 8.82 -14.21 4.83
N SER A 481 9.46 -15.32 5.21
CA SER A 481 10.35 -16.07 4.34
C SER A 481 10.40 -17.55 4.75
N PRO A 482 10.90 -18.47 3.90
CA PRO A 482 11.09 -19.88 4.23
C PRO A 482 11.95 -20.12 5.48
N LYS A 483 12.61 -19.09 5.99
CA LYS A 483 13.49 -19.16 7.17
C LYS A 483 12.79 -18.82 8.49
N VAL A 484 11.55 -18.34 8.51
CA VAL A 484 10.78 -18.24 9.74
C VAL A 484 10.28 -19.60 10.18
N THR A 485 10.21 -19.83 11.48
CA THR A 485 9.84 -21.14 12.06
C THR A 485 8.50 -21.67 11.59
N TRP A 486 7.56 -20.77 11.29
CA TRP A 486 6.18 -21.09 10.96
C TRP A 486 5.82 -21.04 9.47
N TRP A 487 6.80 -20.80 8.57
CA TRP A 487 6.57 -20.67 7.13
C TRP A 487 5.74 -21.83 6.55
N LYS A 488 6.16 -23.06 6.76
CA LYS A 488 5.51 -24.25 6.18
C LYS A 488 4.04 -24.46 6.63
N TYR A 489 3.61 -23.72 7.65
CA TYR A 489 2.27 -23.78 8.20
C TYR A 489 1.40 -22.59 7.78
N SER A 490 1.89 -21.71 6.93
CA SER A 490 1.23 -20.43 6.60
C SER A 490 0.22 -20.51 5.44
N ALA A 491 0.11 -21.65 4.74
CA ALA A 491 -0.84 -21.80 3.64
C ALA A 491 -2.31 -21.47 4.02
N PRO A 492 -2.85 -21.85 5.18
CA PRO A 492 -4.20 -21.45 5.58
C PRO A 492 -4.39 -19.95 5.79
N MET A 493 -3.35 -19.24 6.24
CA MET A 493 -3.36 -17.79 6.35
C MET A 493 -3.41 -17.14 4.95
N ASN A 494 -2.63 -17.61 4.00
CA ASN A 494 -2.64 -17.10 2.63
C ASN A 494 -3.97 -17.41 1.92
N LEU A 495 -4.58 -18.58 2.20
CA LEU A 495 -5.93 -18.91 1.73
C LEU A 495 -7.00 -17.97 2.33
N TYR A 496 -6.87 -17.62 3.60
CA TYR A 496 -7.73 -16.61 4.23
C TYR A 496 -7.64 -15.28 3.48
N TYR A 497 -6.43 -14.80 3.19
CA TYR A 497 -6.25 -13.57 2.43
C TYR A 497 -6.79 -13.67 1.01
N ALA A 498 -6.63 -14.81 0.36
CA ALA A 498 -7.19 -15.05 -0.97
C ALA A 498 -8.72 -15.00 -0.99
N ARG A 499 -9.40 -15.58 0.04
CA ARG A 499 -10.85 -15.48 0.20
C ARG A 499 -11.30 -14.05 0.43
N CYS A 500 -10.61 -13.31 1.30
CA CYS A 500 -10.89 -11.88 1.51
C CYS A 500 -10.67 -11.07 0.22
N SER A 501 -9.58 -11.32 -0.49
CA SER A 501 -9.29 -10.70 -1.78
C SER A 501 -10.39 -10.94 -2.80
N TRP A 502 -10.85 -12.19 -2.95
CA TRP A 502 -11.95 -12.55 -3.85
C TRP A 502 -13.22 -11.75 -3.54
N MET A 503 -13.64 -11.77 -2.27
CA MET A 503 -14.88 -11.11 -1.84
C MET A 503 -14.81 -9.59 -2.00
N LEU A 504 -13.65 -8.97 -1.72
CA LEU A 504 -13.50 -7.51 -1.66
C LEU A 504 -13.06 -6.87 -2.97
N SER A 505 -12.55 -7.63 -3.93
CA SER A 505 -12.23 -7.13 -5.28
C SER A 505 -13.43 -7.15 -6.24
N ARG A 506 -14.55 -7.79 -5.86
CA ARG A 506 -15.74 -7.88 -6.71
C ARG A 506 -16.68 -6.70 -6.53
N GLY A 507 -17.44 -6.44 -7.60
CA GLY A 507 -18.47 -5.39 -7.61
C GLY A 507 -17.88 -4.00 -7.36
N ARG A 508 -18.63 -3.15 -6.66
CA ARG A 508 -18.24 -1.79 -6.36
C ARG A 508 -18.26 -1.54 -4.85
N PHE A 509 -17.42 -0.64 -4.40
CA PHE A 509 -17.47 -0.11 -3.03
C PHE A 509 -18.76 0.67 -2.80
N ALA A 510 -19.33 0.55 -1.61
CA ALA A 510 -20.51 1.30 -1.20
C ALA A 510 -20.08 2.45 -0.27
N ALA A 511 -20.40 3.67 -0.67
CA ALA A 511 -20.17 4.87 0.13
C ALA A 511 -21.31 5.87 -0.04
N ASP A 512 -21.58 6.62 1.00
CA ASP A 512 -22.67 7.63 1.01
C ASP A 512 -22.21 8.98 0.49
N CYS A 513 -20.93 9.31 0.70
CA CYS A 513 -20.42 10.66 0.50
C CYS A 513 -19.22 10.67 -0.44
N LEU A 514 -19.23 11.60 -1.39
CA LEU A 514 -18.06 11.99 -2.16
C LEU A 514 -17.46 13.24 -1.54
N LEU A 515 -16.24 13.18 -1.06
CA LEU A 515 -15.52 14.35 -0.58
C LEU A 515 -14.82 15.05 -1.75
N TYR A 516 -14.77 16.36 -1.68
CA TYR A 516 -13.98 17.19 -2.57
C TYR A 516 -13.29 18.30 -1.79
N ALA A 517 -11.96 18.39 -1.91
CA ALA A 517 -11.12 19.31 -1.14
C ALA A 517 -10.35 20.31 -2.01
N GLY A 518 -10.82 20.60 -3.22
CA GLY A 518 -10.09 21.42 -4.19
C GLY A 518 -8.86 20.70 -4.76
N ASP A 519 -7.89 21.48 -5.25
CA ASP A 519 -6.61 20.96 -5.76
C ASP A 519 -5.68 20.61 -4.58
N ALA A 520 -6.00 19.54 -3.90
CA ALA A 520 -5.33 19.10 -2.67
C ALA A 520 -4.07 18.27 -2.97
N ILE A 521 -3.03 18.91 -3.50
CA ILE A 521 -1.76 18.26 -3.88
C ILE A 521 -0.95 17.69 -2.71
N ASP A 522 -1.21 18.16 -1.48
CA ASP A 522 -0.50 17.75 -0.27
C ASP A 522 -1.42 16.98 0.71
N LEU A 523 -2.60 16.56 0.26
CA LEU A 523 -3.57 15.90 1.11
C LEU A 523 -3.46 14.38 0.99
N PHE A 524 -3.17 13.73 2.11
CA PHE A 524 -3.24 12.29 2.25
C PHE A 524 -4.42 11.93 3.17
N LEU A 525 -5.14 10.88 2.82
CA LEU A 525 -6.16 10.30 3.68
C LEU A 525 -5.52 9.36 4.69
N GLY A 526 -5.70 9.65 5.97
CA GLY A 526 -5.40 8.68 7.03
C GLY A 526 -6.45 7.56 7.08
N MET A 527 -6.29 6.64 8.03
CA MET A 527 -7.29 5.61 8.31
C MET A 527 -8.66 6.23 8.60
N LYS A 528 -9.74 5.55 8.23
CA LYS A 528 -11.11 5.91 8.64
C LYS A 528 -11.19 6.03 10.16
N ARG A 529 -11.74 7.13 10.63
CA ARG A 529 -11.98 7.37 12.05
C ARG A 529 -13.46 7.67 12.28
N PRO A 530 -14.00 7.30 13.44
CA PRO A 530 -15.40 7.62 13.77
C PRO A 530 -15.75 9.11 13.70
N ASN A 531 -14.73 9.99 13.71
CA ASN A 531 -14.87 11.45 13.79
C ASN A 531 -14.50 12.19 12.49
N ASP A 532 -14.42 11.51 11.33
CA ASP A 532 -14.07 12.17 10.05
C ASP A 532 -15.16 13.12 9.51
N GLY A 533 -16.14 13.47 10.34
CA GLY A 533 -17.19 14.45 10.07
C GLY A 533 -18.47 13.86 9.52
N LEU A 534 -18.47 12.61 9.04
CA LEU A 534 -19.65 11.90 8.58
C LEU A 534 -20.43 11.21 9.71
N GLY A 535 -19.78 11.00 10.84
CA GLY A 535 -20.29 10.16 11.92
C GLY A 535 -20.01 8.66 11.70
N PRO A 536 -20.17 7.85 12.74
CA PRO A 536 -19.91 6.41 12.65
C PRO A 536 -20.93 5.74 11.72
N GLY A 537 -20.45 4.75 10.94
CA GLY A 537 -21.31 3.93 10.11
C GLY A 537 -21.60 4.45 8.71
N TYR A 538 -20.98 5.55 8.31
CA TYR A 538 -21.02 6.07 6.93
C TYR A 538 -19.63 6.00 6.31
N ASP A 539 -19.57 5.78 5.00
CA ASP A 539 -18.30 5.70 4.27
C ASP A 539 -18.21 6.74 3.15
N TYR A 540 -16.98 6.98 2.68
CA TYR A 540 -16.70 8.06 1.74
C TYR A 540 -15.51 7.74 0.83
N ASP A 541 -15.46 8.45 -0.30
CA ASP A 541 -14.25 8.58 -1.14
C ASP A 541 -13.89 10.06 -1.31
N LEU A 542 -12.65 10.34 -1.69
CA LEU A 542 -12.16 11.68 -2.03
C LEU A 542 -11.85 11.73 -3.52
N CYS A 543 -12.48 12.65 -4.28
CA CYS A 543 -12.21 12.77 -5.69
C CYS A 543 -11.28 13.95 -6.02
N PRO A 544 -10.37 13.79 -7.01
CA PRO A 544 -9.64 14.91 -7.60
C PRO A 544 -10.53 15.72 -8.56
N THR A 545 -10.09 16.95 -8.87
CA THR A 545 -10.82 17.87 -9.75
C THR A 545 -11.18 17.24 -11.10
N GLU A 546 -10.27 16.51 -11.75
CA GLU A 546 -10.53 15.92 -13.07
C GLU A 546 -11.65 14.87 -13.05
N ILE A 547 -11.87 14.18 -11.94
CA ILE A 547 -12.98 13.24 -11.77
C ILE A 547 -14.28 14.00 -11.46
N LEU A 548 -14.22 15.01 -10.60
CA LEU A 548 -15.39 15.86 -10.33
C LEU A 548 -15.95 16.48 -11.61
N LEU A 549 -15.11 17.01 -12.50
CA LEU A 549 -15.53 17.62 -13.77
C LEU A 549 -16.31 16.65 -14.69
N ARG A 550 -16.10 15.35 -14.52
CA ARG A 550 -16.76 14.29 -15.30
C ARG A 550 -17.96 13.64 -14.59
N ALA A 551 -18.23 14.04 -13.34
CA ALA A 551 -19.38 13.54 -12.58
C ALA A 551 -20.71 13.97 -13.22
N ARG A 552 -21.75 13.16 -13.06
CA ARG A 552 -23.12 13.44 -13.48
C ARG A 552 -24.11 13.15 -12.35
N VAL A 553 -25.37 13.52 -12.54
CA VAL A 553 -26.45 13.21 -11.59
C VAL A 553 -27.41 12.22 -12.24
N GLU A 554 -27.72 11.15 -11.53
CA GLU A 554 -28.74 10.17 -11.90
C GLU A 554 -29.59 9.84 -10.67
N ASP A 555 -30.91 10.07 -10.75
CA ASP A 555 -31.86 9.82 -9.66
C ASP A 555 -31.49 10.55 -8.35
N GLY A 556 -30.87 11.74 -8.46
CA GLY A 556 -30.38 12.52 -7.33
C GLY A 556 -29.02 12.09 -6.77
N ASP A 557 -28.50 10.94 -7.20
CA ASP A 557 -27.15 10.48 -6.83
C ASP A 557 -26.08 11.10 -7.72
N ILE A 558 -24.91 11.36 -7.16
CA ILE A 558 -23.72 11.75 -7.91
C ILE A 558 -23.04 10.49 -8.44
N VAL A 559 -22.88 10.43 -9.76
CA VAL A 559 -22.35 9.25 -10.46
C VAL A 559 -21.06 9.62 -11.16
N LEU A 560 -20.00 8.85 -10.89
CA LEU A 560 -18.70 9.01 -11.51
C LEU A 560 -18.55 8.13 -12.77
N PRO A 561 -17.58 8.43 -13.64
CA PRO A 561 -17.31 7.59 -14.82
C PRO A 561 -17.01 6.13 -14.49
N SER A 562 -16.44 5.85 -13.31
CA SER A 562 -16.18 4.50 -12.79
C SER A 562 -17.45 3.71 -12.44
N GLY A 563 -18.62 4.35 -12.45
CA GLY A 563 -19.89 3.76 -12.01
C GLY A 563 -20.14 3.88 -10.50
N MET A 564 -19.21 4.49 -9.75
CA MET A 564 -19.45 4.79 -8.34
C MET A 564 -20.58 5.81 -8.16
N ARG A 565 -21.40 5.61 -7.12
CA ARG A 565 -22.59 6.42 -6.80
C ARG A 565 -22.54 6.89 -5.37
N TYR A 566 -22.85 8.17 -5.14
CA TYR A 566 -22.85 8.80 -3.82
C TYR A 566 -24.13 9.60 -3.61
N LYS A 567 -24.68 9.57 -2.40
CA LYS A 567 -25.91 10.30 -2.02
C LYS A 567 -25.66 11.80 -1.90
N THR A 568 -24.44 12.19 -1.61
CA THR A 568 -24.08 13.60 -1.41
C THR A 568 -22.62 13.86 -1.76
N LEU A 569 -22.31 15.12 -2.09
CA LEU A 569 -20.94 15.62 -2.15
C LEU A 569 -20.72 16.60 -1.00
N PHE A 570 -19.61 16.44 -0.29
CA PHE A 570 -19.20 17.34 0.77
C PHE A 570 -17.93 18.09 0.38
N LEU A 571 -18.01 19.43 0.43
CA LEU A 571 -16.84 20.28 0.28
C LEU A 571 -16.05 20.25 1.58
N SER A 572 -15.06 19.38 1.62
CA SER A 572 -14.37 19.07 2.84
C SER A 572 -13.41 20.19 3.25
N ASP A 573 -13.56 20.66 4.47
CA ASP A 573 -12.56 21.40 5.24
C ASP A 573 -11.59 20.42 5.93
N LEU A 574 -11.30 19.27 5.29
CA LEU A 574 -10.45 18.25 5.86
C LEU A 574 -9.20 18.90 6.43
N ASN A 575 -9.24 19.04 7.76
CA ASN A 575 -8.03 19.35 8.50
C ASN A 575 -7.11 18.16 8.26
N PRO A 576 -6.01 18.31 7.54
CA PRO A 576 -5.08 17.21 7.37
C PRO A 576 -4.51 16.86 8.75
N ALA A 577 -5.21 15.99 9.48
CA ALA A 577 -4.62 15.22 10.55
C ALA A 577 -3.57 14.26 9.95
N VAL A 578 -3.09 14.62 8.79
CA VAL A 578 -2.06 13.96 8.06
C VAL A 578 -0.76 14.44 8.63
N ALA A 579 -0.07 13.53 9.24
CA ALA A 579 1.32 13.72 9.56
C ALA A 579 2.05 14.15 8.27
N ARG A 580 2.32 15.45 8.09
CA ARG A 580 3.44 15.88 7.25
C ARG A 580 4.66 15.22 7.86
N MET A 581 5.05 14.12 7.27
CA MET A 581 6.30 13.50 7.67
C MET A 581 7.41 14.39 7.16
N ALA A 582 8.10 15.07 8.09
CA ALA A 582 9.28 15.80 7.74
C ALA A 582 10.27 14.83 7.10
N PRO A 583 10.88 15.18 5.95
CA PRO A 583 11.87 14.33 5.31
C PRO A 583 12.92 13.89 6.32
N GLY A 584 13.05 12.58 6.54
CA GLY A 584 14.08 11.97 7.37
C GLY A 584 13.82 11.88 8.88
N ARG A 585 12.65 12.26 9.42
CA ARG A 585 12.30 12.04 10.82
C ARG A 585 10.82 11.73 11.00
N LEU A 586 10.53 10.51 11.35
CA LEU A 586 9.19 9.99 11.69
C LEU A 586 8.73 10.44 13.08
N LYS A 587 8.67 11.75 13.33
CA LYS A 587 8.09 12.25 14.59
C LYS A 587 6.73 12.87 14.27
N PRO A 588 5.66 12.47 14.96
CA PRO A 588 4.39 13.13 14.83
C PRO A 588 4.57 14.62 15.13
N LEU A 589 3.91 15.46 14.33
CA LEU A 589 3.92 16.90 14.58
C LEU A 589 3.34 17.16 15.96
N LYS A 590 4.11 17.85 16.81
CA LYS A 590 3.68 18.21 18.18
C LYS A 590 2.48 19.18 18.21
N LYS A 591 2.10 19.75 17.07
CA LYS A 591 0.93 20.62 16.91
C LYS A 591 0.22 20.29 15.61
N PRO A 592 -1.11 20.26 15.59
CA PRO A 592 -1.88 20.18 14.34
C PRO A 592 -1.47 21.35 13.43
N LEU A 593 -1.31 21.09 12.15
CA LEU A 593 -1.19 22.16 11.16
C LEU A 593 -2.51 22.93 11.10
N PRO A 594 -2.46 24.26 10.88
CA PRO A 594 -3.69 25.00 10.63
C PRO A 594 -4.40 24.43 9.40
N PRO A 595 -5.76 24.50 9.36
CA PRO A 595 -6.51 24.05 8.19
C PRO A 595 -5.99 24.76 6.95
N VAL A 596 -5.61 24.01 5.94
CA VAL A 596 -5.24 24.55 4.64
C VAL A 596 -6.50 24.51 3.78
N HIS A 597 -7.16 25.65 3.61
CA HIS A 597 -8.21 25.77 2.62
C HIS A 597 -7.56 25.78 1.23
N HIS A 598 -7.71 24.68 0.50
CA HIS A 598 -7.38 24.66 -0.91
C HIS A 598 -8.46 25.43 -1.67
N PRO A 599 -8.13 26.45 -2.46
CA PRO A 599 -9.12 27.15 -3.25
C PRO A 599 -9.75 26.19 -4.26
N ILE A 600 -11.05 26.24 -4.39
CA ILE A 600 -11.78 25.49 -5.41
C ILE A 600 -11.51 26.17 -6.77
N PRO A 601 -11.05 25.45 -7.80
CA PRO A 601 -10.85 26.01 -9.13
C PRO A 601 -12.17 26.52 -9.74
N PRO A 602 -12.17 27.59 -10.55
CA PRO A 602 -13.40 28.14 -11.15
C PRO A 602 -14.22 27.13 -11.95
N GLU A 603 -13.56 26.22 -12.67
CA GLU A 603 -14.20 25.14 -13.41
C GLU A 603 -14.88 24.11 -12.50
N ALA A 604 -14.33 23.86 -11.33
CA ALA A 604 -14.94 23.01 -10.32
C ALA A 604 -16.14 23.69 -9.65
N GLU A 605 -16.05 25.00 -9.35
CA GLU A 605 -17.20 25.81 -8.88
C GLU A 605 -18.37 25.76 -9.86
N GLN A 606 -18.07 25.95 -11.16
CA GLN A 606 -19.08 25.86 -12.21
C GLN A 606 -19.70 24.47 -12.26
N LYS A 607 -18.87 23.42 -12.12
CA LYS A 607 -19.35 22.03 -12.13
C LYS A 607 -20.22 21.72 -10.92
N LEU A 608 -19.86 22.19 -9.73
CA LEU A 608 -20.67 22.04 -8.52
C LEU A 608 -22.04 22.68 -8.70
N ALA A 609 -22.11 23.89 -9.25
CA ALA A 609 -23.39 24.55 -9.56
C ALA A 609 -24.25 23.76 -10.57
N GLN A 610 -23.62 23.15 -11.59
CA GLN A 610 -24.31 22.28 -12.55
C GLN A 610 -24.87 21.02 -11.87
N LEU A 611 -24.13 20.39 -10.97
CA LEU A 611 -24.58 19.22 -10.23
C LEU A 611 -25.76 19.56 -9.31
N GLU A 612 -25.72 20.70 -8.61
CA GLU A 612 -26.84 21.18 -7.79
C GLU A 612 -28.10 21.44 -8.64
N GLN A 613 -27.95 22.10 -9.77
CA GLN A 613 -29.06 22.34 -10.71
C GLN A 613 -29.68 21.05 -11.25
N ALA A 614 -28.84 20.00 -11.39
CA ALA A 614 -29.30 18.68 -11.80
C ALA A 614 -29.91 17.86 -10.65
N GLY A 615 -29.97 18.40 -9.43
CA GLY A 615 -30.61 17.77 -8.27
C GLY A 615 -29.68 17.04 -7.30
N ALA A 616 -28.36 17.18 -7.45
CA ALA A 616 -27.42 16.63 -6.46
C ALA A 616 -27.45 17.41 -5.13
N THR A 617 -27.26 16.70 -4.04
CA THR A 617 -27.07 17.32 -2.72
C THR A 617 -25.59 17.64 -2.52
N ILE A 618 -25.27 18.95 -2.44
CA ILE A 618 -23.91 19.44 -2.15
C ILE A 618 -23.91 20.13 -0.80
N LEU A 619 -23.07 19.66 0.10
CA LEU A 619 -22.94 20.13 1.48
C LEU A 619 -21.64 20.91 1.63
N ARG A 620 -21.70 22.09 2.23
CA ARG A 620 -20.57 23.01 2.34
C ARG A 620 -20.02 23.13 3.76
N THR A 621 -20.80 22.68 4.75
CA THR A 621 -20.42 22.77 6.16
C THR A 621 -20.70 21.46 6.90
N ARG A 622 -19.97 21.23 7.99
CA ARG A 622 -20.21 20.07 8.88
C ARG A 622 -21.62 20.08 9.48
N ALA A 623 -22.16 21.27 9.76
CA ALA A 623 -23.53 21.42 10.24
C ALA A 623 -24.55 20.93 9.21
N GLU A 624 -24.39 21.28 7.94
CA GLU A 624 -25.22 20.77 6.84
C GLU A 624 -25.12 19.27 6.71
N MET A 625 -23.91 18.70 6.82
CA MET A 625 -23.70 17.25 6.77
C MET A 625 -24.46 16.55 7.90
N THR A 626 -24.29 17.02 9.15
CA THR A 626 -24.97 16.45 10.32
C THR A 626 -26.50 16.56 10.16
N HIS A 627 -26.99 17.70 9.67
CA HIS A 627 -28.39 17.91 9.41
C HIS A 627 -28.93 16.99 8.30
N PHE A 628 -28.19 16.85 7.20
CA PHE A 628 -28.55 15.96 6.09
C PHE A 628 -28.72 14.53 6.56
N LEU A 629 -27.74 13.99 7.30
CA LEU A 629 -27.80 12.62 7.82
C LEU A 629 -29.00 12.43 8.77
N ALA A 630 -29.29 13.42 9.61
CA ALA A 630 -30.40 13.35 10.57
C ALA A 630 -31.79 13.47 9.91
N THR A 631 -31.94 14.34 8.90
CA THR A 631 -33.25 14.73 8.32
C THR A 631 -33.68 13.87 7.15
N LYS A 632 -32.73 13.33 6.37
CA LYS A 632 -33.05 12.41 5.26
C LYS A 632 -33.50 11.01 5.73
N GLY A 633 -33.43 10.74 7.06
CA GLY A 633 -33.79 9.43 7.60
C GLY A 633 -32.91 8.29 7.02
N LEU A 634 -31.68 8.63 6.61
CA LEU A 634 -30.72 7.66 6.10
C LEU A 634 -29.99 7.05 7.32
N PRO A 635 -30.30 5.85 7.75
CA PRO A 635 -29.57 5.21 8.85
C PRO A 635 -28.10 4.95 8.43
N PRO A 636 -27.20 4.80 9.40
CA PRO A 636 -25.84 4.34 9.10
C PRO A 636 -25.87 3.08 8.24
N ASP A 637 -24.93 2.95 7.31
CA ASP A 637 -24.81 1.76 6.49
C ASP A 637 -24.46 0.53 7.34
N PHE A 638 -23.64 0.75 8.37
CA PHE A 638 -23.32 -0.24 9.40
C PHE A 638 -23.27 0.40 10.79
N HIS A 639 -23.82 -0.29 11.78
CA HIS A 639 -23.69 0.11 13.18
C HIS A 639 -23.52 -1.11 14.09
N ALA A 640 -22.52 -1.08 14.96
CA ALA A 640 -22.31 -2.11 15.98
C ALA A 640 -22.91 -1.62 17.31
N ARG A 641 -24.00 -2.27 17.76
CA ARG A 641 -24.73 -1.88 18.98
C ARG A 641 -24.51 -2.86 20.12
N ARG A 642 -24.08 -2.32 21.28
CA ARG A 642 -23.97 -3.07 22.53
C ARG A 642 -24.69 -2.29 23.65
N GLY A 643 -25.90 -2.74 24.00
CA GLY A 643 -26.70 -2.37 25.20
C GLY A 643 -26.92 -0.89 25.55
N GLN A 644 -25.90 -0.05 25.55
CA GLN A 644 -25.95 1.38 25.83
C GLN A 644 -25.26 2.18 24.70
N PRO A 645 -25.77 3.43 24.39
CA PRO A 645 -25.37 4.14 23.18
C PRO A 645 -23.99 4.81 23.17
N LEU A 646 -23.13 4.67 24.18
CA LEU A 646 -22.01 5.59 24.40
C LEU A 646 -20.60 5.04 24.20
N ASP A 647 -20.43 3.71 23.98
CA ASP A 647 -19.10 3.15 23.73
C ASP A 647 -19.01 2.65 22.28
N PRO A 648 -18.26 3.33 21.40
CA PRO A 648 -17.96 2.79 20.07
C PRO A 648 -17.18 1.49 20.25
N LEU A 649 -17.77 0.37 19.82
CA LEU A 649 -17.06 -0.89 19.77
C LEU A 649 -15.91 -0.77 18.74
N PRO A 650 -14.75 -1.34 19.02
CA PRO A 650 -13.61 -1.36 18.10
C PRO A 650 -13.86 -2.40 16.99
N ILE A 651 -14.90 -2.17 16.23
CA ILE A 651 -15.35 -2.98 15.09
C ILE A 651 -15.12 -2.15 13.83
N ASP A 652 -14.33 -2.69 12.93
CA ASP A 652 -14.13 -2.12 11.60
C ASP A 652 -14.94 -2.89 10.56
N TRP A 653 -15.28 -2.19 9.47
CA TRP A 653 -16.12 -2.76 8.43
C TRP A 653 -15.88 -2.12 7.06
N ILE A 654 -16.31 -2.84 6.01
CA ILE A 654 -16.42 -2.34 4.64
C ILE A 654 -17.60 -3.00 3.95
N HIS A 655 -18.23 -2.29 3.02
CA HIS A 655 -19.38 -2.75 2.25
C HIS A 655 -19.06 -2.78 0.74
N ARG A 656 -19.42 -3.89 0.09
CA ARG A 656 -19.33 -4.07 -1.37
C ARG A 656 -20.70 -4.45 -1.93
N ILE A 657 -21.07 -3.83 -3.05
CA ILE A 657 -22.26 -4.18 -3.82
C ILE A 657 -21.80 -5.07 -4.98
N VAL A 658 -22.27 -6.30 -5.00
CA VAL A 658 -21.93 -7.31 -6.02
C VAL A 658 -23.18 -7.74 -6.80
N PRO A 659 -23.06 -8.41 -7.96
CA PRO A 659 -24.22 -8.89 -8.70
C PRO A 659 -25.14 -9.79 -7.88
N GLU A 660 -24.58 -10.57 -6.96
CA GLU A 660 -25.29 -11.50 -6.10
C GLU A 660 -26.00 -10.82 -4.91
N GLY A 661 -25.70 -9.55 -4.62
CA GLY A 661 -26.31 -8.79 -3.51
C GLY A 661 -25.32 -7.84 -2.82
N ASP A 662 -25.37 -7.81 -1.49
CA ASP A 662 -24.52 -6.93 -0.67
C ASP A 662 -23.62 -7.78 0.23
N VAL A 663 -22.35 -7.37 0.33
CA VAL A 663 -21.32 -8.07 1.10
C VAL A 663 -20.68 -7.10 2.08
N TYR A 664 -20.81 -7.39 3.36
CA TYR A 664 -20.11 -6.67 4.42
C TYR A 664 -18.99 -7.55 4.98
N PHE A 665 -17.81 -7.00 5.13
CA PHE A 665 -16.72 -7.57 5.92
C PHE A 665 -16.66 -6.82 7.24
N VAL A 666 -16.71 -7.55 8.35
CA VAL A 666 -16.74 -6.99 9.71
C VAL A 666 -15.67 -7.65 10.54
N CYS A 667 -14.85 -6.88 11.24
CA CYS A 667 -13.77 -7.42 12.06
C CYS A 667 -13.67 -6.77 13.44
N ASN A 668 -13.27 -7.58 14.41
CA ASN A 668 -12.97 -7.20 15.80
C ASN A 668 -11.47 -6.88 15.91
N GLN A 669 -11.14 -5.62 16.19
CA GLN A 669 -9.76 -5.15 16.34
C GLN A 669 -9.20 -5.32 17.76
N THR A 670 -9.85 -6.11 18.61
CA THR A 670 -9.39 -6.34 19.98
C THR A 670 -8.94 -7.78 20.21
N ASN A 671 -8.11 -7.96 21.23
CA ASN A 671 -7.62 -9.26 21.68
C ASN A 671 -8.60 -9.99 22.64
N ILE A 672 -9.86 -9.56 22.69
CA ILE A 672 -10.95 -10.22 23.46
C ILE A 672 -12.14 -10.50 22.56
N ALA A 673 -12.92 -11.51 22.90
CA ALA A 673 -14.17 -11.80 22.19
C ALA A 673 -15.23 -10.71 22.47
N VAL A 674 -15.98 -10.33 21.43
CA VAL A 674 -17.01 -9.28 21.52
C VAL A 674 -18.35 -9.83 21.02
N ARG A 675 -19.42 -9.55 21.77
CA ARG A 675 -20.82 -9.81 21.37
C ARG A 675 -21.55 -8.50 21.14
N PHE A 676 -22.26 -8.39 20.03
CA PHE A 676 -23.02 -7.19 19.67
C PHE A 676 -24.11 -7.50 18.66
N ALA A 677 -25.05 -6.58 18.48
CA ALA A 677 -25.95 -6.58 17.35
C ALA A 677 -25.32 -5.73 16.22
N ALA A 678 -25.09 -6.37 15.08
CA ALA A 678 -24.67 -5.69 13.85
C ALA A 678 -25.92 -5.23 13.11
N GLU A 679 -26.07 -3.93 12.95
CA GLU A 679 -27.20 -3.29 12.26
C GLU A 679 -26.75 -2.83 10.88
N PHE A 680 -27.49 -3.21 9.84
CA PHE A 680 -27.22 -2.94 8.44
C PHE A 680 -28.41 -2.20 7.83
N ARG A 681 -28.15 -1.16 7.04
CA ARG A 681 -29.19 -0.44 6.29
C ARG A 681 -29.87 -1.30 5.22
N GLN A 682 -29.34 -2.47 4.93
CA GLN A 682 -29.83 -3.35 3.88
C GLN A 682 -31.10 -4.08 4.30
N LYS A 683 -32.07 -4.17 3.37
CA LYS A 683 -33.28 -4.97 3.52
C LYS A 683 -32.99 -6.42 3.11
N PRO A 684 -33.36 -7.43 3.91
CA PRO A 684 -33.16 -8.82 3.56
C PRO A 684 -34.21 -9.27 2.52
N VAL A 685 -33.89 -9.17 1.23
CA VAL A 685 -34.81 -9.54 0.14
C VAL A 685 -34.70 -11.01 -0.29
N GLY A 686 -33.59 -11.66 0.00
CA GLY A 686 -33.35 -13.08 -0.22
C GLY A 686 -32.90 -13.75 1.07
N ARG A 687 -31.71 -14.31 1.10
CA ARG A 687 -31.13 -14.98 2.26
C ARG A 687 -29.91 -14.22 2.78
N VAL A 688 -29.77 -14.10 4.09
CA VAL A 688 -28.59 -13.53 4.74
C VAL A 688 -27.75 -14.67 5.31
N GLU A 689 -26.46 -14.67 5.00
CA GLU A 689 -25.51 -15.69 5.43
C GLU A 689 -24.29 -15.07 6.09
N LEU A 690 -23.69 -15.83 7.03
CA LEU A 690 -22.38 -15.57 7.62
C LEU A 690 -21.35 -16.46 6.94
N TRP A 691 -20.31 -15.86 6.34
CA TRP A 691 -19.25 -16.61 5.66
C TRP A 691 -17.93 -16.38 6.39
N ASP A 692 -17.38 -17.47 6.93
CA ASP A 692 -16.11 -17.43 7.67
C ASP A 692 -14.94 -17.74 6.74
N ALA A 693 -14.11 -16.76 6.48
CA ALA A 693 -12.98 -16.90 5.56
C ALA A 693 -11.81 -17.70 6.17
N VAL A 694 -11.68 -17.79 7.49
CA VAL A 694 -10.66 -18.62 8.16
C VAL A 694 -10.92 -20.09 7.88
N TYR A 695 -12.15 -20.53 8.10
CA TYR A 695 -12.54 -21.95 7.98
C TYR A 695 -13.14 -22.31 6.62
N GLY A 696 -13.49 -21.32 5.79
CA GLY A 696 -14.22 -21.55 4.53
C GLY A 696 -15.63 -22.10 4.77
N THR A 697 -16.27 -21.73 5.87
CA THR A 697 -17.60 -22.21 6.22
C THR A 697 -18.65 -21.13 6.06
N ARG A 698 -19.90 -21.58 5.92
CA ARG A 698 -21.07 -20.70 5.78
C ARG A 698 -22.17 -21.17 6.73
N GLU A 699 -22.93 -20.21 7.24
CA GLU A 699 -24.15 -20.50 8.00
C GLU A 699 -25.25 -19.47 7.69
N LYS A 700 -26.50 -19.83 7.88
CA LYS A 700 -27.64 -18.91 7.77
C LYS A 700 -27.60 -17.95 8.96
N ALA A 701 -27.71 -16.64 8.69
CA ALA A 701 -27.79 -15.63 9.73
C ALA A 701 -29.20 -15.59 10.36
N ASP A 702 -29.25 -15.41 11.67
CA ASP A 702 -30.49 -15.02 12.35
C ASP A 702 -30.67 -13.52 12.16
N VAL A 703 -31.77 -13.09 11.55
CA VAL A 703 -32.01 -11.69 11.21
C VAL A 703 -33.32 -11.17 11.76
N VAL A 704 -33.30 -9.92 12.21
CA VAL A 704 -34.49 -9.15 12.56
C VAL A 704 -34.53 -7.89 11.75
N PHE A 705 -35.58 -7.66 10.98
CA PHE A 705 -35.76 -6.42 10.19
C PHE A 705 -36.90 -5.60 10.81
N ASP A 706 -36.59 -4.37 11.21
CA ASP A 706 -37.55 -3.47 11.88
C ASP A 706 -38.27 -2.51 10.93
N GLY A 707 -38.01 -2.63 9.62
CA GLY A 707 -38.54 -1.74 8.59
C GLY A 707 -37.53 -0.71 8.09
N MET A 708 -36.44 -0.45 8.83
CA MET A 708 -35.34 0.47 8.49
C MET A 708 -33.98 -0.22 8.40
N VAL A 709 -33.65 -1.03 9.38
CA VAL A 709 -32.37 -1.75 9.47
C VAL A 709 -32.56 -3.24 9.71
N THR A 710 -31.59 -4.02 9.25
CA THR A 710 -31.49 -5.44 9.53
C THR A 710 -30.48 -5.66 10.64
N SER A 711 -30.91 -6.23 11.78
CA SER A 711 -30.05 -6.61 12.90
C SER A 711 -29.65 -8.07 12.80
N VAL A 712 -28.36 -8.33 12.96
CA VAL A 712 -27.75 -9.66 13.00
C VAL A 712 -26.96 -9.78 14.31
N PRO A 713 -27.29 -10.73 15.21
CA PRO A 713 -26.50 -10.96 16.41
C PRO A 713 -25.17 -11.60 16.03
N LEU A 714 -24.06 -10.97 16.40
CA LEU A 714 -22.72 -11.46 16.13
C LEU A 714 -21.94 -11.71 17.42
N GLN A 715 -21.13 -12.76 17.39
CA GLN A 715 -20.07 -13.00 18.36
C GLN A 715 -18.76 -13.22 17.62
N LEU A 716 -17.86 -12.26 17.69
CA LEU A 716 -16.53 -12.37 17.08
C LEU A 716 -15.49 -12.70 18.16
N PRO A 717 -14.64 -13.72 17.92
CA PRO A 717 -13.52 -14.00 18.82
C PRO A 717 -12.50 -12.83 18.84
N ALA A 718 -11.48 -12.93 19.66
CA ALA A 718 -10.33 -12.03 19.62
C ALA A 718 -9.76 -11.97 18.21
N ASN A 719 -9.59 -10.76 17.65
CA ASN A 719 -9.13 -10.54 16.28
C ASN A 719 -9.93 -11.30 15.20
N GLY A 720 -11.19 -11.62 15.49
CA GLY A 720 -12.08 -12.37 14.60
C GLY A 720 -12.69 -11.48 13.52
N SER A 721 -13.02 -12.07 12.39
CA SER A 721 -13.69 -11.39 11.27
C SER A 721 -14.68 -12.34 10.58
N ILE A 722 -15.68 -11.77 9.92
CA ILE A 722 -16.75 -12.50 9.24
C ILE A 722 -17.27 -11.68 8.06
N PHE A 723 -17.69 -12.35 7.00
CA PHE A 723 -18.51 -11.74 5.96
C PHE A 723 -19.99 -11.92 6.27
N ILE A 724 -20.79 -10.87 6.13
CA ILE A 724 -22.23 -10.90 6.15
C ILE A 724 -22.71 -10.67 4.72
N VAL A 725 -23.32 -11.69 4.12
CA VAL A 725 -23.73 -11.72 2.72
C VAL A 725 -25.24 -11.66 2.59
N PHE A 726 -25.74 -10.56 2.07
CA PHE A 726 -27.16 -10.36 1.76
C PHE A 726 -27.41 -10.81 0.32
N LEU A 727 -27.75 -12.08 0.11
CA LEU A 727 -28.06 -12.59 -1.22
C LEU A 727 -29.40 -12.03 -1.71
N ASN A 728 -29.45 -11.59 -2.98
CA ASN A 728 -30.71 -11.27 -3.63
C ASN A 728 -31.54 -12.53 -3.90
N LYS A 729 -32.79 -12.39 -4.38
CA LYS A 729 -33.70 -13.53 -4.55
C LYS A 729 -33.20 -14.57 -5.56
N SER A 730 -32.62 -14.14 -6.68
CA SER A 730 -32.08 -15.05 -7.71
C SER A 730 -30.88 -15.81 -7.16
N SER A 731 -29.90 -15.13 -6.61
CA SER A 731 -28.70 -15.77 -6.05
C SER A 731 -29.00 -16.64 -4.83
N ALA A 732 -29.99 -16.28 -4.02
CA ALA A 732 -30.44 -17.13 -2.92
C ALA A 732 -31.12 -18.43 -3.39
N ALA A 733 -31.67 -18.45 -4.60
CA ALA A 733 -32.24 -19.64 -5.22
C ALA A 733 -31.17 -20.52 -5.89
N GLU A 734 -30.16 -19.90 -6.50
CA GLU A 734 -29.07 -20.59 -7.23
C GLU A 734 -28.01 -21.16 -6.28
N ILE A 735 -27.61 -20.41 -5.26
CA ILE A 735 -26.61 -20.81 -4.27
C ILE A 735 -27.27 -21.79 -3.27
N ALA A 736 -26.73 -23.00 -3.18
CA ALA A 736 -27.21 -23.99 -2.20
C ALA A 736 -27.21 -23.40 -0.78
N ALA A 737 -28.29 -23.65 -0.03
CA ALA A 737 -28.34 -23.20 1.36
C ALA A 737 -27.25 -23.89 2.19
N PRO A 738 -26.62 -23.19 3.15
CA PRO A 738 -25.66 -23.81 4.05
C PRO A 738 -26.36 -24.88 4.89
N GLU A 739 -25.65 -25.94 5.26
CA GLU A 739 -26.12 -26.91 6.22
C GLU A 739 -26.35 -26.20 7.57
N MET A 740 -27.54 -26.50 8.17
CA MET A 740 -27.83 -25.99 9.49
C MET A 740 -26.99 -26.76 10.53
N LEU A 741 -25.93 -26.13 11.00
CA LEU A 741 -25.20 -26.64 12.17
C LEU A 741 -26.00 -26.33 13.45
N GLY A 742 -27.17 -26.91 13.56
CA GLY A 742 -28.02 -26.73 14.72
C GLY A 742 -27.84 -27.88 15.72
N GLY A 743 -27.55 -27.57 16.97
CA GLY A 743 -27.46 -28.47 18.10
C GLY A 743 -26.78 -27.83 19.30
N LYS A 744 -27.21 -28.22 20.49
CA LYS A 744 -26.51 -27.85 21.74
C LYS A 744 -25.13 -28.52 21.71
N ARG A 745 -24.07 -27.81 21.54
CA ARG A 745 -22.70 -28.36 21.56
C ARG A 745 -22.33 -28.72 22.99
N THR A 746 -21.77 -29.90 23.16
CA THR A 746 -21.15 -30.36 24.41
C THR A 746 -19.64 -30.07 24.30
N THR A 747 -19.07 -29.34 25.25
CA THR A 747 -17.64 -29.09 25.33
C THR A 747 -17.04 -29.81 26.53
N VAL A 748 -15.98 -30.57 26.31
CA VAL A 748 -15.29 -31.34 27.35
C VAL A 748 -13.78 -31.09 27.27
N PRO A 749 -13.06 -30.94 28.40
CA PRO A 749 -11.62 -30.83 28.40
C PRO A 749 -10.94 -32.16 28.10
N LEU A 750 -9.83 -32.12 27.38
CA LEU A 750 -8.92 -33.26 27.23
C LEU A 750 -7.90 -33.24 28.36
N ASN A 751 -8.05 -34.15 29.33
CA ASN A 751 -7.15 -34.28 30.46
C ASN A 751 -6.15 -35.42 30.18
N GLY A 752 -4.93 -35.29 30.65
CA GLY A 752 -3.89 -36.31 30.55
C GLY A 752 -2.48 -35.75 30.61
N VAL A 753 -1.50 -36.63 30.67
CA VAL A 753 -0.07 -36.23 30.64
C VAL A 753 0.38 -36.18 29.18
N TRP A 754 0.79 -35.02 28.74
CA TRP A 754 1.28 -34.84 27.39
C TRP A 754 2.76 -35.27 27.27
N GLN A 755 3.09 -36.03 26.25
CA GLN A 755 4.47 -36.35 25.87
C GLN A 755 4.94 -35.31 24.86
N VAL A 756 5.93 -34.49 25.19
CA VAL A 756 6.39 -33.39 24.34
C VAL A 756 7.78 -33.66 23.81
N LYS A 757 7.89 -33.74 22.49
CA LYS A 757 9.16 -33.96 21.77
C LYS A 757 9.64 -32.63 21.16
N PHE A 758 10.83 -32.21 21.57
CA PHE A 758 11.56 -31.08 21.02
C PHE A 758 12.59 -31.54 19.99
N ASP A 759 13.02 -30.64 19.10
CA ASP A 759 14.12 -30.92 18.17
C ASP A 759 15.47 -30.58 18.84
N SER A 760 16.34 -31.59 18.98
CA SER A 760 17.66 -31.43 19.59
C SER A 760 18.60 -30.53 18.80
N LYS A 761 18.35 -30.36 17.48
CA LYS A 761 19.09 -29.40 16.63
C LYS A 761 19.05 -27.98 17.19
N TRP A 762 17.93 -27.60 17.84
CA TRP A 762 17.76 -26.28 18.43
C TRP A 762 17.90 -26.24 19.95
N GLY A 763 18.65 -27.25 20.48
CA GLY A 763 18.99 -27.34 21.89
C GLY A 763 17.89 -27.98 22.76
N GLY A 764 16.84 -28.50 22.16
CA GLY A 764 15.78 -29.23 22.86
C GLY A 764 16.27 -30.58 23.41
N PRO A 765 15.58 -31.18 24.44
CA PRO A 765 15.88 -32.53 24.93
C PRO A 765 15.75 -33.57 23.82
N GLU A 766 16.69 -34.55 23.82
CA GLU A 766 16.67 -35.67 22.87
C GLU A 766 15.46 -36.59 23.05
N LYS A 767 15.06 -36.81 24.31
CA LYS A 767 13.92 -37.67 24.67
C LYS A 767 12.68 -36.84 24.90
N PRO A 768 11.47 -37.39 24.63
CA PRO A 768 10.24 -36.75 25.01
C PRO A 768 10.19 -36.41 26.51
N VAL A 769 9.57 -35.27 26.83
CA VAL A 769 9.43 -34.80 28.19
C VAL A 769 7.95 -34.83 28.58
N GLU A 770 7.66 -35.30 29.78
CA GLU A 770 6.31 -35.32 30.30
C GLU A 770 5.86 -33.93 30.76
N PHE A 771 4.69 -33.51 30.30
CA PHE A 771 4.00 -32.29 30.71
C PHE A 771 2.67 -32.69 31.38
N PRO A 772 2.68 -32.90 32.73
CA PRO A 772 1.44 -33.14 33.47
C PRO A 772 0.46 -32.00 33.40
N GLU A 773 1.00 -30.77 33.28
CA GLU A 773 0.29 -29.52 33.06
C GLU A 773 0.87 -28.79 31.85
N LEU A 774 0.01 -28.11 31.10
CA LEU A 774 0.41 -27.27 29.98
C LEU A 774 0.93 -25.94 30.52
N ILE A 775 2.21 -25.65 30.30
CA ILE A 775 2.92 -24.47 30.82
C ILE A 775 3.65 -23.72 29.73
N ASP A 776 4.00 -22.48 30.05
CA ASP A 776 4.93 -21.67 29.23
C ASP A 776 6.31 -22.31 29.19
N TRP A 777 6.86 -22.56 28.01
CA TRP A 777 8.22 -23.10 27.89
C TRP A 777 9.26 -22.22 28.58
N THR A 778 9.03 -20.91 28.61
CA THR A 778 9.96 -19.94 29.22
C THR A 778 10.05 -20.07 30.74
N GLU A 779 9.08 -20.78 31.38
CA GLU A 779 9.05 -21.07 32.80
C GLU A 779 9.63 -22.43 33.16
N HIS A 780 9.90 -23.27 32.15
CA HIS A 780 10.42 -24.63 32.37
C HIS A 780 11.84 -24.61 32.94
N PRO A 781 12.18 -25.46 33.94
CA PRO A 781 13.50 -25.52 34.58
C PRO A 781 14.62 -25.94 33.62
N ASN A 782 14.32 -26.75 32.61
CA ASN A 782 15.30 -27.17 31.60
C ASN A 782 15.60 -26.02 30.63
N SER A 783 16.86 -25.56 30.58
CA SER A 783 17.30 -24.46 29.73
C SER A 783 17.09 -24.72 28.23
N GLY A 784 17.20 -25.97 27.80
CA GLY A 784 16.94 -26.38 26.42
C GLY A 784 15.47 -26.20 26.00
N ILE A 785 14.52 -26.24 26.94
CA ILE A 785 13.10 -25.94 26.72
C ILE A 785 12.85 -24.44 26.88
N ARG A 786 13.41 -23.81 27.93
CA ARG A 786 13.24 -22.39 28.23
C ARG A 786 13.58 -21.49 27.05
N TYR A 787 14.67 -21.78 26.37
CA TYR A 787 15.19 -20.99 25.24
C TYR A 787 14.90 -21.61 23.88
N TYR A 788 14.00 -22.60 23.82
CA TYR A 788 13.70 -23.30 22.58
C TYR A 788 13.03 -22.39 21.56
N SER A 789 13.43 -22.54 20.30
CA SER A 789 12.75 -21.99 19.13
C SER A 789 12.61 -23.05 18.05
N GLY A 790 11.43 -23.16 17.47
CA GLY A 790 11.12 -24.18 16.47
C GLY A 790 9.79 -24.88 16.75
N THR A 791 9.66 -26.10 16.25
CA THR A 791 8.47 -26.94 16.41
C THR A 791 8.66 -27.95 17.55
N ALA A 792 7.70 -28.01 18.50
CA ALA A 792 7.62 -29.11 19.48
C ALA A 792 6.28 -29.85 19.31
N VAL A 793 6.34 -31.18 19.34
CA VAL A 793 5.19 -32.06 19.13
C VAL A 793 4.66 -32.55 20.47
N TYR A 794 3.46 -32.14 20.81
CA TYR A 794 2.69 -32.62 21.97
C TYR A 794 1.85 -33.81 21.56
N ARG A 795 2.00 -34.93 22.22
CA ARG A 795 1.20 -36.14 21.99
C ARG A 795 0.36 -36.47 23.20
N LEU A 796 -0.93 -36.74 22.97
CA LEU A 796 -1.86 -37.22 23.95
C LEU A 796 -2.65 -38.39 23.37
N GLU A 797 -2.79 -39.51 24.16
CA GLU A 797 -3.67 -40.59 23.86
C GLU A 797 -4.95 -40.47 24.72
N PHE A 798 -6.13 -40.69 24.13
CA PHE A 798 -7.39 -40.51 24.79
C PHE A 798 -8.52 -41.36 24.16
N ASP A 799 -9.56 -41.64 24.95
CA ASP A 799 -10.79 -42.24 24.46
C ASP A 799 -11.84 -41.16 24.15
N ALA A 800 -12.77 -41.47 23.23
CA ALA A 800 -13.83 -40.53 22.92
C ALA A 800 -14.69 -40.24 24.20
N PRO A 801 -15.12 -38.97 24.37
CA PRO A 801 -15.97 -38.62 25.51
C PRO A 801 -17.24 -39.45 25.57
N LYS A 802 -17.70 -39.74 26.80
CA LYS A 802 -18.98 -40.46 27.00
C LYS A 802 -20.13 -39.70 26.37
N GLY A 803 -20.88 -40.36 25.49
CA GLY A 803 -22.03 -39.79 24.78
C GLY A 803 -21.65 -39.08 23.46
N TYR A 804 -20.38 -39.10 23.06
CA TYR A 804 -19.98 -38.66 21.72
C TYR A 804 -20.43 -39.66 20.65
N ASP A 805 -21.00 -39.14 19.57
CA ASP A 805 -21.38 -39.92 18.39
C ASP A 805 -20.18 -40.00 17.43
N VAL A 806 -19.62 -41.21 17.26
CA VAL A 806 -18.37 -41.43 16.48
C VAL A 806 -18.51 -41.12 14.98
N ASP A 807 -19.72 -40.95 14.48
CA ASP A 807 -19.96 -40.52 13.09
C ASP A 807 -20.13 -39.01 12.94
N LYS A 808 -20.00 -38.25 14.01
CA LYS A 808 -20.10 -36.78 14.00
C LYS A 808 -18.73 -36.11 13.97
N PRO A 809 -18.64 -34.94 13.31
CA PRO A 809 -17.43 -34.12 13.40
C PRO A 809 -17.23 -33.56 14.80
N VAL A 810 -15.97 -33.29 15.15
CA VAL A 810 -15.58 -32.70 16.42
C VAL A 810 -14.68 -31.48 16.18
N THR A 811 -14.88 -30.45 16.97
CA THR A 811 -13.97 -29.30 17.00
C THR A 811 -12.95 -29.51 18.12
N ILE A 812 -11.66 -29.44 17.78
CA ILE A 812 -10.54 -29.46 18.72
C ILE A 812 -10.13 -28.02 18.91
N ASP A 813 -10.31 -27.49 20.11
CA ASP A 813 -9.97 -26.13 20.47
C ASP A 813 -8.76 -26.16 21.41
N LEU A 814 -7.64 -25.54 20.96
CA LEU A 814 -6.39 -25.45 21.71
C LEU A 814 -6.43 -24.31 22.74
N CYS A 815 -7.46 -23.48 22.70
CA CYS A 815 -7.72 -22.29 23.51
C CYS A 815 -6.60 -21.23 23.46
N ASP A 816 -5.47 -21.46 24.14
CA ASP A 816 -4.35 -20.53 24.12
C ASP A 816 -3.03 -21.22 23.78
N LEU A 817 -2.30 -20.67 22.84
CA LEU A 817 -0.99 -21.12 22.41
C LEU A 817 -0.13 -19.98 21.85
N ARG A 818 1.15 -20.22 21.69
CA ARG A 818 2.10 -19.30 21.01
C ARG A 818 3.07 -20.11 20.13
N ASP A 819 3.08 -19.83 18.78
CA ASP A 819 2.31 -18.83 18.05
C ASP A 819 1.23 -19.44 17.16
N LEU A 820 1.44 -20.66 16.69
CA LEU A 820 0.49 -21.47 15.91
C LEU A 820 0.75 -22.96 16.11
N ALA A 821 -0.21 -23.80 15.72
CA ALA A 821 -0.02 -25.24 15.77
C ALA A 821 -0.68 -25.97 14.60
N GLN A 822 0.01 -26.95 14.02
CA GLN A 822 -0.61 -27.96 13.18
C GLN A 822 -1.15 -29.07 14.06
N VAL A 823 -2.34 -29.52 13.76
CA VAL A 823 -3.03 -30.59 14.52
C VAL A 823 -3.19 -31.83 13.65
N THR A 824 -2.77 -32.97 14.18
CA THR A 824 -2.95 -34.27 13.56
C THR A 824 -3.74 -35.16 14.51
N LEU A 825 -4.78 -35.79 14.00
CA LEU A 825 -5.63 -36.74 14.75
C LEU A 825 -5.51 -38.12 14.11
N ASN A 826 -5.11 -39.12 14.90
CA ASN A 826 -4.97 -40.50 14.42
C ASN A 826 -4.07 -40.66 13.19
N GLY A 827 -3.10 -39.77 13.01
CA GLY A 827 -2.18 -39.72 11.87
C GLY A 827 -2.68 -38.93 10.66
N GLU A 828 -3.91 -38.39 10.71
CA GLU A 828 -4.47 -37.53 9.67
C GLU A 828 -4.30 -36.06 10.03
N ASP A 829 -3.83 -35.23 9.07
CA ASP A 829 -3.76 -33.78 9.25
C ASP A 829 -5.19 -33.20 9.27
N VAL A 830 -5.56 -32.51 10.36
CA VAL A 830 -6.87 -31.88 10.52
C VAL A 830 -6.81 -30.35 10.46
N GLY A 831 -5.63 -29.79 10.22
CA GLY A 831 -5.45 -28.38 9.93
C GLY A 831 -4.48 -27.64 10.84
N VAL A 832 -4.37 -26.32 10.62
CA VAL A 832 -3.49 -25.42 11.38
C VAL A 832 -4.33 -24.42 12.16
N ALA A 833 -4.14 -24.39 13.46
CA ALA A 833 -4.65 -23.36 14.35
C ALA A 833 -3.65 -22.18 14.37
N TRP A 834 -3.91 -21.13 13.59
CA TRP A 834 -2.97 -20.03 13.37
C TRP A 834 -3.47 -18.66 13.87
N THR A 835 -4.75 -18.57 14.23
CA THR A 835 -5.41 -17.37 14.77
C THR A 835 -6.45 -17.77 15.83
N PRO A 836 -6.73 -16.95 16.84
CA PRO A 836 -7.81 -17.22 17.78
C PRO A 836 -9.15 -17.52 17.04
N PRO A 837 -9.94 -18.48 17.55
CA PRO A 837 -9.84 -19.21 18.82
C PRO A 837 -8.85 -20.39 18.82
N TYR A 838 -7.95 -20.54 17.85
CA TYR A 838 -7.00 -21.64 17.73
C TYR A 838 -7.66 -23.03 17.68
N ALA A 839 -8.71 -23.15 16.92
CA ALA A 839 -9.49 -24.36 16.78
C ALA A 839 -9.35 -24.99 15.38
N VAL A 840 -9.47 -26.30 15.30
CA VAL A 840 -9.56 -27.06 14.04
C VAL A 840 -10.77 -27.98 14.07
N LYS A 841 -11.30 -28.36 12.89
CA LYS A 841 -12.41 -29.30 12.74
C LYS A 841 -11.87 -30.64 12.30
N ALA A 842 -12.08 -31.67 13.12
CA ALA A 842 -11.73 -33.03 12.75
C ALA A 842 -13.02 -33.78 12.32
N PRO A 843 -12.94 -34.71 11.35
CA PRO A 843 -14.10 -35.37 10.79
C PRO A 843 -14.79 -36.26 11.84
N ARG A 844 -14.04 -36.98 12.67
CA ARG A 844 -14.54 -37.87 13.72
C ARG A 844 -13.47 -38.35 14.68
N LEU A 845 -13.85 -38.90 15.82
CA LEU A 845 -13.02 -39.66 16.75
C LEU A 845 -13.29 -41.17 16.63
N LYS A 846 -12.26 -41.99 16.93
CA LYS A 846 -12.45 -43.40 17.24
C LYS A 846 -13.10 -43.52 18.63
N ALA A 847 -13.86 -44.59 18.88
CA ALA A 847 -14.42 -44.83 20.22
C ALA A 847 -13.34 -44.93 21.30
N ARG A 848 -12.17 -45.51 20.98
CA ARG A 848 -11.03 -45.67 21.89
C ARG A 848 -9.69 -45.50 21.14
N GLY A 849 -8.67 -45.12 21.92
CA GLY A 849 -7.29 -45.05 21.44
C GLY A 849 -7.08 -44.02 20.37
N ASN A 850 -7.67 -42.82 20.54
CA ASN A 850 -7.32 -41.68 19.70
C ASN A 850 -5.95 -41.18 20.08
N VAL A 851 -5.18 -40.78 19.06
CA VAL A 851 -3.88 -40.12 19.21
C VAL A 851 -3.98 -38.73 18.65
N LEU A 852 -3.78 -37.72 19.49
CA LEU A 852 -3.72 -36.31 19.12
C LEU A 852 -2.27 -35.84 19.17
N ASP A 853 -1.76 -35.41 18.03
CA ASP A 853 -0.49 -34.74 17.93
C ASP A 853 -0.71 -33.25 17.61
N VAL A 854 -0.15 -32.37 18.45
CA VAL A 854 -0.19 -30.91 18.29
C VAL A 854 1.23 -30.40 18.10
N SER A 855 1.56 -30.03 16.87
CA SER A 855 2.89 -29.48 16.50
C SER A 855 2.88 -27.96 16.74
N VAL A 856 3.28 -27.56 17.94
CA VAL A 856 3.32 -26.14 18.35
C VAL A 856 4.60 -25.49 17.87
N VAL A 857 4.48 -24.29 17.31
CA VAL A 857 5.59 -23.54 16.70
C VAL A 857 5.68 -22.17 17.34
N ASN A 858 6.87 -21.80 17.84
CA ASN A 858 7.18 -20.46 18.30
C ASN A 858 8.19 -19.76 17.39
N LEU A 859 8.55 -18.52 17.73
CA LEU A 859 9.45 -17.67 16.94
C LEU A 859 10.93 -17.88 17.30
N TRP A 860 11.83 -17.39 16.45
CA TRP A 860 13.29 -17.49 16.68
C TRP A 860 13.81 -16.72 17.90
N MET A 861 13.05 -15.79 18.43
CA MET A 861 13.44 -14.82 19.45
C MET A 861 14.14 -15.47 20.65
N ASN A 862 13.55 -16.51 21.26
CA ASN A 862 14.09 -17.12 22.50
C ASN A 862 15.46 -17.76 22.28
N ARG A 863 15.65 -18.43 21.11
CA ARG A 863 16.94 -19.01 20.77
C ARG A 863 17.99 -17.93 20.49
N LEU A 864 17.62 -16.86 19.79
CA LEU A 864 18.52 -15.73 19.51
C LEU A 864 18.94 -14.99 20.80
N ILE A 865 18.03 -14.86 21.80
CA ILE A 865 18.38 -14.31 23.14
C ILE A 865 19.43 -15.20 23.81
N ARG A 866 19.24 -16.54 23.76
CA ARG A 866 20.23 -17.46 24.35
C ARG A 866 21.57 -17.40 23.62
N ASP A 867 21.56 -17.38 22.31
CA ASP A 867 22.76 -17.30 21.51
C ASP A 867 23.56 -16.01 21.72
N ALA A 868 22.90 -14.92 22.11
CA ALA A 868 23.57 -13.66 22.48
C ALA A 868 24.46 -13.78 23.74
N GLU A 869 24.23 -14.79 24.59
CA GLU A 869 25.06 -15.10 25.76
C GLU A 869 26.25 -16.04 25.45
N LEU A 870 26.15 -16.78 24.34
CA LEU A 870 27.07 -17.88 24.03
C LEU A 870 28.21 -17.41 23.11
N PRO A 871 29.39 -18.02 23.25
CA PRO A 871 30.45 -17.80 22.28
C PRO A 871 30.03 -18.32 20.90
N PRO A 872 30.56 -17.77 19.80
CA PRO A 872 30.11 -18.10 18.42
C PRO A 872 30.16 -19.61 18.09
N SER A 873 31.06 -20.38 18.72
CA SER A 873 31.16 -21.82 18.51
C SER A 873 30.04 -22.65 19.14
N GLU A 874 29.28 -22.07 20.08
CA GLU A 874 28.18 -22.71 20.80
C GLU A 874 26.81 -22.20 20.34
N GLN A 875 26.77 -21.16 19.49
CA GLN A 875 25.55 -20.62 18.95
C GLN A 875 24.91 -21.59 17.94
N LEU A 876 23.62 -21.82 18.07
CA LEU A 876 22.86 -22.68 17.16
C LEU A 876 22.27 -21.94 15.98
N THR A 877 22.10 -20.61 16.11
CA THR A 877 21.56 -19.76 15.04
C THR A 877 22.65 -19.00 14.30
N LYS A 878 22.39 -18.69 13.04
CA LYS A 878 23.25 -17.85 12.20
C LYS A 878 22.45 -16.73 11.54
N THR A 879 22.86 -15.50 11.80
CA THR A 879 22.27 -14.30 11.20
C THR A 879 23.33 -13.21 11.06
N ASN A 880 23.19 -12.35 10.05
CA ASN A 880 24.07 -11.19 9.86
C ASN A 880 23.96 -10.17 10.99
N LYS A 881 22.86 -10.19 11.74
CA LYS A 881 22.61 -9.30 12.86
C LYS A 881 21.63 -9.92 13.84
N ASN A 882 22.12 -10.28 15.03
CA ASN A 882 21.23 -10.63 16.15
C ASN A 882 20.72 -9.32 16.81
N PRO A 883 19.42 -9.02 16.75
CA PRO A 883 18.87 -7.80 17.35
C PRO A 883 18.67 -7.92 18.86
N PHE A 884 18.74 -9.14 19.41
CA PHE A 884 18.46 -9.42 20.82
C PHE A 884 19.73 -9.40 21.65
N LYS A 885 19.53 -9.15 22.94
CA LYS A 885 20.54 -9.23 23.98
C LYS A 885 20.15 -10.28 25.00
N ALA A 886 21.11 -10.76 25.77
CA ALA A 886 20.92 -11.74 26.83
C ALA A 886 19.89 -11.34 27.91
N ASP A 887 19.75 -10.06 28.18
CA ASP A 887 18.83 -9.49 29.18
C ASP A 887 17.42 -9.19 28.62
N HIS A 888 17.16 -9.47 27.36
CA HIS A 888 15.83 -9.29 26.79
C HIS A 888 14.85 -10.32 27.38
N ARG A 889 13.60 -9.88 27.58
CA ARG A 889 12.54 -10.75 28.04
C ARG A 889 12.25 -11.81 26.99
N LEU A 890 12.16 -13.08 27.42
CA LEU A 890 11.74 -14.18 26.56
C LEU A 890 10.29 -14.00 26.08
N SER A 891 10.04 -14.39 24.86
CA SER A 891 8.68 -14.45 24.30
C SER A 891 7.98 -15.71 24.82
N ARG A 892 6.79 -15.56 25.37
CA ARG A 892 5.93 -16.66 25.77
C ARG A 892 5.83 -17.70 24.64
N SER A 893 5.89 -18.99 25.00
CA SER A 893 5.97 -20.06 24.00
C SER A 893 5.31 -21.32 24.51
N GLY A 894 4.67 -22.10 23.63
CA GLY A 894 4.07 -23.38 23.96
C GLY A 894 2.55 -23.42 23.87
N LEU A 895 1.98 -24.52 24.31
CA LEU A 895 0.55 -24.78 24.43
C LEU A 895 0.13 -24.57 25.89
N TYR A 896 -0.83 -23.70 26.12
CA TYR A 896 -1.32 -23.36 27.47
C TYR A 896 -2.65 -24.04 27.78
N GLY A 897 -3.44 -24.30 26.75
CA GLY A 897 -4.74 -24.95 26.89
C GLY A 897 -5.77 -24.11 27.68
N PRO A 898 -6.77 -24.74 28.30
CA PRO A 898 -7.06 -26.17 28.22
C PRO A 898 -7.44 -26.61 26.79
N VAL A 899 -6.94 -27.76 26.36
CA VAL A 899 -7.41 -28.32 25.08
C VAL A 899 -8.81 -28.95 25.30
N THR A 900 -9.76 -28.59 24.45
CA THR A 900 -11.14 -29.04 24.58
C THR A 900 -11.67 -29.68 23.29
N LEU A 901 -12.64 -30.59 23.44
CA LEU A 901 -13.44 -31.15 22.34
C LEU A 901 -14.86 -30.61 22.41
N SER A 902 -15.35 -30.10 21.27
CA SER A 902 -16.74 -29.64 21.12
C SER A 902 -17.43 -30.41 20.01
N TYR A 903 -18.58 -31.07 20.33
CA TYR A 903 -19.37 -31.96 19.44
C TYR A 903 -20.86 -31.81 19.63
#